data_de87cd04eb256cb22257d15765c6725b
#
_entry.id   de87cd04eb256cb22257d15765c6725b
#
_cell.length_a   1.000
_cell.length_b   1.000
_cell.length_c   1.000
_cell.angle_alpha   90.00
_cell.angle_beta   90.00
_cell.angle_gamma   90.00
#
_symmetry.space_group_name_H-M   'P 1'
#
loop_
_entity.id
_entity.type
_entity.pdbx_description
1 polymer ?
#
loop_
_entity_poly.entity_id
_entity_poly.type
_entity_poly.pdbx_seq_one_letter_code
_entity_poly.pdbx_strand_id
1 'polypeptide(L)'
;MTSERAPALVQVQIDGPVLLLMGPIGLFFARFCRYLRGCGIPVTKVMFPLHEFGFPRDGRVPFSGSMQEWRPFLRSLLAERGIRHIFMYGDFIIPHRIAIEEAQWAGIEAWVFELGYIRPNYVSLERDRVNARSHLNQPVEFYRALPAVNRLPGGVLHPGWRWRKVWKLPTFIQHALTRYPIIEGEHKLQPSPRFLWCQVRGTWRLWLYRWRERALKRRLLEHLSYFLVVLQVSSDSQIQLGSPYRGMHEFIEDVIRSFAAQAHASDHLAFKHHPRDRGYNNYGRLIQLLAMRYGIEGRVHYFHDGALSQFLRTCRGVITVNSTVGLQALYHAVPTKVMGHTFYNLPGLTDQKPLDQFWQEPQTSDRPLFYRFYAHLVTSTQVNGNFDGDFPFRQTFPIGPEARQQAPAPRLPDAARPVGRGGWAVPVRFVSRLLCGVSYFLVYGIQLLALALGRRQLAARLLVWTAQVGLRALGITVVIDDSQPSEPVGTPIVHLWNHESPVDVLVVQGALRLPSITTASLHLSRIMPWFAASAANAGHGLMDHRDGRSRTSALYGASRTLAKRGQVMLAPNGSLVTPIHTRVSASALLLARKHHALIVPWTFTYYGLSTAPEDLYRPLRLLWSRLTAPLATIHCRRGRAEDLGLPQEGCDRQTFVQSIQAYYARTTAFRPPGSS
;
A
#
# COMPACT_ATOMS: atom_id res chain seq x y z
N MET A 1 22.85 -15.52 43.81
CA MET A 1 21.87 -15.11 42.79
C MET A 1 22.67 -14.65 41.57
N THR A 2 22.99 -15.56 40.67
CA THR A 2 23.72 -15.24 39.43
C THR A 2 22.75 -14.55 38.48
N SER A 3 23.07 -13.34 38.09
CA SER A 3 22.37 -12.58 37.03
C SER A 3 22.40 -13.42 35.75
N GLU A 4 21.32 -14.17 35.46
CA GLU A 4 21.12 -14.80 34.17
C GLU A 4 21.04 -13.69 33.11
N ARG A 5 22.09 -13.59 32.30
CA ARG A 5 22.10 -12.70 31.14
C ARG A 5 20.92 -13.09 30.24
N ALA A 6 20.05 -12.13 29.97
CA ALA A 6 19.02 -12.28 28.94
C ALA A 6 19.70 -12.80 27.65
N PRO A 7 19.07 -13.73 26.91
CA PRO A 7 19.65 -14.28 25.70
C PRO A 7 20.02 -13.14 24.73
N ALA A 8 21.20 -13.26 24.12
CA ALA A 8 21.68 -12.27 23.15
C ALA A 8 20.62 -12.07 22.07
N LEU A 9 20.12 -10.85 21.93
CA LEU A 9 19.16 -10.49 20.89
C LEU A 9 19.89 -10.35 19.56
N VAL A 10 19.20 -10.61 18.43
CA VAL A 10 19.73 -10.30 17.11
C VAL A 10 20.11 -8.83 17.05
N GLN A 11 21.37 -8.54 16.82
CA GLN A 11 21.92 -7.20 16.72
C GLN A 11 22.66 -7.01 15.41
N VAL A 12 22.42 -5.90 14.75
CA VAL A 12 23.10 -5.47 13.53
C VAL A 12 23.72 -4.11 13.83
N GLN A 13 25.03 -4.07 13.97
CA GLN A 13 25.73 -2.81 14.18
C GLN A 13 25.70 -1.96 12.91
N ILE A 14 25.22 -0.74 13.00
CA ILE A 14 25.19 0.20 11.88
C ILE A 14 26.40 1.10 11.95
N ASP A 15 27.30 0.95 11.00
CA ASP A 15 28.58 1.67 10.94
C ASP A 15 28.73 2.62 9.74
N GLY A 16 27.68 2.77 8.92
CA GLY A 16 27.71 3.64 7.74
C GLY A 16 26.38 3.83 7.04
N PRO A 17 26.40 4.44 5.83
CA PRO A 17 25.21 4.72 5.07
C PRO A 17 24.36 3.49 4.75
N VAL A 18 23.06 3.67 4.84
CA VAL A 18 22.06 2.59 4.69
C VAL A 18 21.22 2.79 3.43
N LEU A 19 21.07 1.71 2.66
CA LEU A 19 20.10 1.61 1.55
C LEU A 19 18.87 0.83 2.01
N LEU A 20 17.70 1.40 1.81
CA LEU A 20 16.42 0.71 2.00
C LEU A 20 15.80 0.37 0.64
N LEU A 21 15.57 -0.91 0.39
CA LEU A 21 14.79 -1.41 -0.73
C LEU A 21 13.31 -1.57 -0.33
N MET A 22 12.53 -2.43 -1.02
CA MET A 22 11.13 -2.61 -0.65
C MET A 22 10.99 -3.20 0.75
N GLY A 23 10.15 -2.56 1.56
CA GLY A 23 9.84 -2.96 2.92
C GLY A 23 8.53 -3.76 3.05
N PRO A 24 8.19 -4.20 4.27
CA PRO A 24 6.87 -4.76 4.53
C PRO A 24 5.79 -3.70 4.34
N ILE A 25 4.60 -4.14 3.87
CA ILE A 25 3.46 -3.23 3.66
C ILE A 25 3.15 -2.46 4.94
N GLY A 26 3.16 -1.13 4.87
CA GLY A 26 2.89 -0.22 5.98
C GLY A 26 4.03 0.75 6.27
N LEU A 27 4.10 1.23 7.51
CA LEU A 27 5.02 2.30 7.92
C LEU A 27 6.33 1.81 8.56
N PHE A 28 6.61 0.51 8.53
CA PHE A 28 7.75 -0.06 9.25
C PHE A 28 9.08 0.54 8.76
N PHE A 29 9.37 0.49 7.47
CA PHE A 29 10.60 1.05 6.92
C PHE A 29 10.66 2.58 7.02
N ALA A 30 9.55 3.27 6.97
CA ALA A 30 9.51 4.71 7.23
C ALA A 30 9.87 5.05 8.69
N ARG A 31 9.46 4.21 9.66
CA ARG A 31 9.87 4.33 11.08
C ARG A 31 11.35 3.99 11.25
N PHE A 32 11.83 2.96 10.56
CA PHE A 32 13.24 2.57 10.58
C PHE A 32 14.13 3.67 9.98
N CYS A 33 13.76 4.22 8.81
CA CYS A 33 14.44 5.37 8.22
C CYS A 33 14.51 6.56 9.19
N ARG A 34 13.40 6.87 9.87
CA ARG A 34 13.36 7.97 10.85
C ARG A 34 14.27 7.71 12.06
N TYR A 35 14.32 6.48 12.54
CA TYR A 35 15.23 6.07 13.61
C TYR A 35 16.69 6.27 13.18
N LEU A 36 17.12 5.72 12.05
CA LEU A 36 18.48 5.81 11.54
C LEU A 36 18.91 7.26 11.33
N ARG A 37 18.06 8.07 10.68
CA ARG A 37 18.34 9.50 10.47
C ARG A 37 18.38 10.30 11.77
N GLY A 38 17.54 9.94 12.74
CA GLY A 38 17.60 10.51 14.09
C GLY A 38 18.89 10.19 14.82
N CYS A 39 19.58 9.13 14.41
CA CYS A 39 20.91 8.77 14.90
C CYS A 39 22.06 9.34 14.01
N GLY A 40 21.76 10.18 13.02
CA GLY A 40 22.75 10.79 12.12
C GLY A 40 23.18 9.91 10.95
N ILE A 41 22.58 8.73 10.74
CA ILE A 41 22.94 7.83 9.65
C ILE A 41 22.31 8.31 8.34
N PRO A 42 23.11 8.47 7.25
CA PRO A 42 22.59 8.72 5.92
C PRO A 42 21.74 7.55 5.43
N VAL A 43 20.51 7.82 5.01
CA VAL A 43 19.60 6.79 4.50
C VAL A 43 19.16 7.12 3.09
N THR A 44 19.49 6.24 2.16
CA THR A 44 18.99 6.25 0.78
C THR A 44 17.82 5.28 0.66
N LYS A 45 16.73 5.71 0.02
CA LYS A 45 15.55 4.86 -0.22
C LYS A 45 15.28 4.75 -1.71
N VAL A 46 15.43 3.56 -2.29
CA VAL A 46 14.97 3.31 -3.65
C VAL A 46 13.45 3.23 -3.65
N MET A 47 12.84 4.09 -4.44
CA MET A 47 11.40 4.14 -4.65
C MET A 47 11.05 3.38 -5.93
N PHE A 48 10.55 2.18 -5.79
CA PHE A 48 9.87 1.49 -6.87
C PHE A 48 8.48 2.12 -7.08
N PRO A 49 7.85 1.97 -8.24
CA PRO A 49 6.55 2.60 -8.54
C PRO A 49 5.42 2.24 -7.57
N LEU A 50 5.65 1.30 -6.68
CA LEU A 50 4.67 0.73 -5.75
C LEU A 50 5.12 0.90 -4.29
N HIS A 51 4.22 1.23 -3.39
CA HIS A 51 4.06 0.71 -2.03
C HIS A 51 4.51 1.48 -0.80
N GLU A 52 5.28 2.55 -0.85
CA GLU A 52 5.85 3.01 0.41
C GLU A 52 5.56 4.48 0.73
N PHE A 53 4.95 4.70 1.90
CA PHE A 53 4.60 6.02 2.41
C PHE A 53 5.50 6.44 3.57
N GLY A 54 5.53 7.73 3.84
CA GLY A 54 6.09 8.28 5.08
C GLY A 54 7.61 8.46 5.08
N PHE A 55 8.28 8.27 3.94
CA PHE A 55 9.71 8.58 3.82
C PHE A 55 9.94 10.09 3.63
N PRO A 56 11.01 10.67 4.19
CA PRO A 56 11.46 12.01 3.87
C PRO A 56 11.74 12.16 2.35
N ARG A 57 11.57 13.34 1.78
CA ARG A 57 11.79 13.59 0.35
C ARG A 57 13.27 13.47 -0.05
N ASP A 58 14.13 14.01 0.80
CA ASP A 58 15.57 13.89 0.69
C ASP A 58 16.02 12.43 0.91
N GLY A 59 16.93 11.95 0.12
CA GLY A 59 17.39 10.56 0.12
C GLY A 59 16.49 9.55 -0.61
N ARG A 60 15.42 9.99 -1.29
CA ARG A 60 14.67 9.13 -2.21
C ARG A 60 15.32 9.11 -3.58
N VAL A 61 15.48 7.92 -4.11
CA VAL A 61 15.97 7.69 -5.47
C VAL A 61 14.91 6.89 -6.21
N PRO A 62 14.21 7.46 -7.19
CA PRO A 62 13.21 6.74 -7.96
C PRO A 62 13.89 5.77 -8.93
N PHE A 63 13.33 4.57 -9.06
CA PHE A 63 13.70 3.62 -10.11
C PHE A 63 12.44 3.20 -10.87
N SER A 64 12.43 3.42 -12.18
CA SER A 64 11.34 3.07 -13.09
C SER A 64 11.81 2.29 -14.33
N GLY A 65 13.07 1.89 -14.34
CA GLY A 65 13.70 1.13 -15.41
C GLY A 65 13.28 -0.35 -15.43
N SER A 66 13.74 -1.06 -16.46
CA SER A 66 13.58 -2.51 -16.60
C SER A 66 14.48 -3.28 -15.62
N MET A 67 14.24 -4.58 -15.44
CA MET A 67 15.10 -5.41 -14.61
C MET A 67 16.52 -5.60 -15.18
N GLN A 68 16.71 -5.37 -16.48
CA GLN A 68 18.04 -5.34 -17.09
C GLN A 68 18.85 -4.10 -16.66
N GLU A 69 18.17 -2.97 -16.48
CA GLU A 69 18.77 -1.71 -16.03
C GLU A 69 18.97 -1.66 -14.51
N TRP A 70 18.30 -2.56 -13.76
CA TRP A 70 18.36 -2.57 -12.30
C TRP A 70 19.77 -2.80 -11.76
N ARG A 71 20.48 -3.80 -12.28
CA ARG A 71 21.83 -4.17 -11.83
C ARG A 71 22.84 -3.02 -12.00
N PRO A 72 23.01 -2.42 -13.19
CA PRO A 72 23.95 -1.30 -13.35
C PRO A 72 23.53 -0.06 -12.54
N PHE A 73 22.23 0.24 -12.46
CA PHE A 73 21.73 1.32 -11.62
C PHE A 73 22.09 1.12 -10.15
N LEU A 74 21.88 -0.10 -9.63
CA LEU A 74 22.17 -0.42 -8.23
C LEU A 74 23.68 -0.30 -7.94
N ARG A 75 24.55 -0.81 -8.81
CA ARG A 75 26.00 -0.68 -8.65
C ARG A 75 26.46 0.79 -8.56
N SER A 76 25.98 1.63 -9.46
CA SER A 76 26.25 3.06 -9.42
C SER A 76 25.81 3.68 -8.11
N LEU A 77 24.58 3.39 -7.69
CA LEU A 77 23.99 3.91 -6.46
C LEU A 77 24.77 3.47 -5.20
N LEU A 78 25.19 2.20 -5.13
CA LEU A 78 25.98 1.66 -4.01
C LEU A 78 27.31 2.40 -3.88
N ALA A 79 28.03 2.58 -5.01
CA ALA A 79 29.31 3.28 -5.05
C ALA A 79 29.17 4.78 -4.75
N GLU A 80 28.24 5.48 -5.42
CA GLU A 80 28.02 6.92 -5.28
C GLU A 80 27.62 7.34 -3.86
N ARG A 81 26.85 6.49 -3.17
CA ARG A 81 26.36 6.76 -1.83
C ARG A 81 27.19 6.14 -0.72
N GLY A 82 28.24 5.40 -1.05
CA GLY A 82 29.10 4.70 -0.08
C GLY A 82 28.31 3.76 0.83
N ILE A 83 27.34 3.03 0.28
CA ILE A 83 26.43 2.19 1.06
C ILE A 83 27.20 1.08 1.78
N ARG A 84 26.93 0.88 3.08
CA ARG A 84 27.51 -0.17 3.92
C ARG A 84 26.49 -1.24 4.26
N HIS A 85 25.22 -0.90 4.36
CA HIS A 85 24.14 -1.81 4.71
C HIS A 85 22.95 -1.67 3.77
N ILE A 86 22.39 -2.80 3.34
CA ILE A 86 21.15 -2.84 2.57
C ILE A 86 20.08 -3.55 3.39
N PHE A 87 18.90 -2.97 3.50
CA PHE A 87 17.75 -3.62 4.15
C PHE A 87 16.59 -3.79 3.19
N MET A 88 15.96 -4.97 3.23
CA MET A 88 14.84 -5.34 2.37
C MET A 88 13.85 -6.29 3.07
N TYR A 89 12.66 -6.47 2.51
CA TYR A 89 11.68 -7.43 3.00
C TYR A 89 11.51 -8.59 2.02
N GLY A 90 11.87 -9.80 2.46
CA GLY A 90 11.89 -10.99 1.64
C GLY A 90 13.03 -11.01 0.61
N ASP A 91 13.52 -12.20 0.30
CA ASP A 91 14.59 -12.47 -0.67
C ASP A 91 14.07 -13.07 -1.98
N PHE A 92 12.74 -13.13 -2.16
CA PHE A 92 12.10 -13.88 -3.24
C PHE A 92 11.87 -13.08 -4.53
N ILE A 93 11.84 -11.73 -4.46
CA ILE A 93 11.63 -10.88 -5.64
C ILE A 93 12.95 -10.61 -6.36
N ILE A 94 12.89 -10.50 -7.68
CA ILE A 94 14.08 -10.34 -8.54
C ILE A 94 14.96 -9.15 -8.12
N PRO A 95 14.43 -7.92 -7.86
CA PRO A 95 15.27 -6.81 -7.44
C PRO A 95 16.05 -7.07 -6.15
N HIS A 96 15.47 -7.79 -5.18
CA HIS A 96 16.14 -8.12 -3.93
C HIS A 96 17.21 -9.17 -4.11
N ARG A 97 16.96 -10.18 -4.95
CA ARG A 97 17.96 -11.21 -5.26
C ARG A 97 19.19 -10.59 -5.91
N ILE A 98 19.00 -9.73 -6.91
CA ILE A 98 20.08 -8.98 -7.55
C ILE A 98 20.81 -8.11 -6.52
N ALA A 99 20.07 -7.45 -5.62
CA ALA A 99 20.70 -6.60 -4.60
C ALA A 99 21.56 -7.40 -3.60
N ILE A 100 21.14 -8.61 -3.26
CA ILE A 100 21.94 -9.51 -2.41
C ILE A 100 23.22 -9.94 -3.14
N GLU A 101 23.13 -10.31 -4.42
CA GLU A 101 24.29 -10.68 -5.24
C GLU A 101 25.27 -9.51 -5.36
N GLU A 102 24.80 -8.29 -5.63
CA GLU A 102 25.65 -7.11 -5.74
C GLU A 102 26.26 -6.72 -4.39
N ALA A 103 25.52 -6.86 -3.30
CA ALA A 103 26.02 -6.63 -1.95
C ALA A 103 27.17 -7.60 -1.61
N GLN A 104 27.00 -8.88 -1.90
CA GLN A 104 28.02 -9.90 -1.67
C GLN A 104 29.30 -9.62 -2.48
N TRP A 105 29.14 -9.24 -3.75
CA TRP A 105 30.26 -8.86 -4.60
C TRP A 105 31.01 -7.62 -4.10
N ALA A 106 30.29 -6.63 -3.57
CA ALA A 106 30.85 -5.37 -3.09
C ALA A 106 31.28 -5.41 -1.60
N GLY A 107 31.13 -6.53 -0.90
CA GLY A 107 31.41 -6.63 0.54
C GLY A 107 30.44 -5.85 1.43
N ILE A 108 29.24 -5.55 0.94
CA ILE A 108 28.19 -4.82 1.64
C ILE A 108 27.28 -5.80 2.38
N GLU A 109 26.85 -5.44 3.59
CA GLU A 109 25.92 -6.28 4.35
C GLU A 109 24.48 -6.14 3.86
N ALA A 110 23.87 -7.21 3.37
CA ALA A 110 22.47 -7.28 3.00
C ALA A 110 21.65 -7.97 4.10
N TRP A 111 20.64 -7.28 4.63
CA TRP A 111 19.79 -7.76 5.71
C TRP A 111 18.34 -7.89 5.24
N VAL A 112 17.79 -9.07 5.47
CA VAL A 112 16.44 -9.42 5.00
C VAL A 112 15.50 -9.54 6.18
N PHE A 113 14.46 -8.70 6.18
CA PHE A 113 13.32 -8.84 7.06
C PHE A 113 12.31 -9.84 6.50
N GLU A 114 11.67 -10.63 7.37
CA GLU A 114 10.57 -11.51 7.01
C GLU A 114 9.59 -11.62 8.19
N LEU A 115 8.40 -12.15 7.94
CA LEU A 115 7.49 -12.52 9.01
C LEU A 115 8.14 -13.53 9.94
N GLY A 116 8.05 -13.31 11.25
CA GLY A 116 8.68 -14.18 12.24
C GLY A 116 8.32 -15.66 12.05
N TYR A 117 9.30 -16.52 12.19
CA TYR A 117 9.12 -17.98 12.21
C TYR A 117 8.29 -18.39 13.43
N ILE A 118 8.41 -17.61 14.50
CA ILE A 118 7.61 -17.73 15.72
C ILE A 118 6.58 -16.60 15.71
N ARG A 119 5.31 -16.95 15.70
CA ARG A 119 4.21 -15.97 15.62
C ARG A 119 3.38 -15.97 16.89
N PRO A 120 2.82 -14.83 17.31
CA PRO A 120 2.64 -13.54 16.55
C PRO A 120 3.69 -12.45 16.84
N ASN A 121 4.61 -12.65 17.74
CA ASN A 121 5.37 -11.57 18.40
C ASN A 121 6.82 -11.43 17.95
N TYR A 122 7.18 -12.06 16.84
CA TYR A 122 8.53 -12.00 16.30
C TYR A 122 8.55 -11.57 14.84
N VAL A 123 9.65 -10.94 14.47
CA VAL A 123 10.06 -10.60 13.11
C VAL A 123 11.37 -11.31 12.85
N SER A 124 11.52 -11.97 11.70
CA SER A 124 12.80 -12.55 11.27
C SER A 124 13.67 -11.46 10.69
N LEU A 125 14.95 -11.49 11.04
CA LEU A 125 16.00 -10.64 10.49
C LEU A 125 17.25 -11.49 10.31
N GLU A 126 17.63 -11.72 9.06
CA GLU A 126 18.77 -12.56 8.69
C GLU A 126 19.63 -11.86 7.63
N ARG A 127 20.88 -12.25 7.56
CA ARG A 127 21.79 -11.78 6.53
C ARG A 127 21.58 -12.57 5.24
N ASP A 128 21.48 -11.88 4.12
CA ASP A 128 21.43 -12.38 2.74
C ASP A 128 20.21 -13.24 2.37
N ARG A 129 19.67 -14.05 3.26
CA ARG A 129 18.64 -15.06 2.93
C ARG A 129 17.74 -15.41 4.10
N VAL A 130 16.52 -15.85 3.76
CA VAL A 130 15.49 -16.25 4.72
C VAL A 130 14.77 -17.53 4.28
N ASN A 131 13.88 -18.05 5.12
CA ASN A 131 13.02 -19.22 4.85
C ASN A 131 13.82 -20.48 4.49
N ALA A 132 13.53 -21.14 3.37
CA ALA A 132 14.21 -22.38 2.95
C ALA A 132 15.71 -22.21 2.73
N ARG A 133 16.18 -20.97 2.51
CA ARG A 133 17.59 -20.63 2.33
C ARG A 133 18.24 -20.05 3.57
N SER A 134 17.52 -19.96 4.68
CA SER A 134 18.01 -19.42 5.96
C SER A 134 19.32 -20.05 6.41
N HIS A 135 20.13 -19.29 7.12
CA HIS A 135 21.34 -19.78 7.81
C HIS A 135 21.03 -20.83 8.90
N LEU A 136 19.77 -21.00 9.26
CA LEU A 136 19.31 -22.10 10.12
C LEU A 136 19.33 -23.46 9.41
N ASN A 137 19.58 -23.51 8.11
CA ASN A 137 19.71 -24.77 7.38
C ASN A 137 21.10 -25.39 7.61
N GLN A 138 21.34 -25.83 8.86
CA GLN A 138 22.56 -26.46 9.33
C GLN A 138 22.34 -27.98 9.52
N PRO A 139 23.38 -28.80 9.46
CA PRO A 139 23.26 -30.20 9.81
C PRO A 139 22.87 -30.39 11.28
N VAL A 140 22.28 -31.54 11.60
CA VAL A 140 21.79 -31.79 12.97
C VAL A 140 22.92 -31.80 14.01
N GLU A 141 24.11 -32.17 13.63
CA GLU A 141 25.34 -32.22 14.46
C GLU A 141 25.64 -30.80 15.00
N PHE A 142 25.47 -29.77 14.16
CA PHE A 142 25.61 -28.38 14.60
C PHE A 142 24.71 -28.09 15.81
N TYR A 143 23.47 -28.48 15.74
CA TYR A 143 22.51 -28.22 16.83
C TYR A 143 22.76 -29.07 18.06
N ARG A 144 23.24 -30.32 17.85
CA ARG A 144 23.65 -31.21 18.97
C ARG A 144 24.87 -30.67 19.73
N ALA A 145 25.77 -29.98 19.04
CA ALA A 145 26.98 -29.38 19.63
C ALA A 145 26.68 -28.08 20.44
N LEU A 146 25.50 -27.47 20.26
CA LEU A 146 25.12 -26.26 21.01
C LEU A 146 24.94 -26.55 22.50
N PRO A 147 25.18 -25.56 23.36
CA PRO A 147 24.97 -25.69 24.81
C PRO A 147 23.54 -26.18 25.13
N ALA A 148 23.41 -26.94 26.19
CA ALA A 148 22.11 -27.39 26.68
C ALA A 148 21.25 -26.19 27.11
N VAL A 149 19.96 -26.26 26.78
CA VAL A 149 19.00 -25.20 27.11
C VAL A 149 17.87 -25.82 27.92
N ASN A 150 17.71 -25.37 29.16
CA ASN A 150 16.70 -25.88 30.07
C ASN A 150 15.37 -25.12 29.99
N ARG A 151 15.39 -23.91 29.42
CA ARG A 151 14.20 -23.05 29.29
C ARG A 151 14.16 -22.38 27.92
N LEU A 152 13.03 -22.48 27.26
CA LEU A 152 12.85 -21.82 25.97
C LEU A 152 12.76 -20.31 26.13
N PRO A 153 13.43 -19.53 25.22
CA PRO A 153 13.27 -18.09 25.22
C PRO A 153 11.81 -17.70 24.98
N GLY A 154 11.26 -16.91 25.88
CA GLY A 154 9.92 -16.36 25.75
C GLY A 154 9.93 -14.96 25.14
N GLY A 155 9.01 -14.68 24.23
CA GLY A 155 8.80 -13.31 23.75
C GLY A 155 7.79 -12.57 24.62
N VAL A 156 7.98 -11.26 24.73
CA VAL A 156 6.98 -10.39 25.34
C VAL A 156 5.74 -10.32 24.42
N LEU A 157 4.56 -10.48 25.00
CA LEU A 157 3.32 -10.28 24.28
C LEU A 157 3.14 -8.79 23.96
N HIS A 158 3.35 -8.41 22.72
CA HIS A 158 2.98 -7.08 22.24
C HIS A 158 1.47 -7.07 22.02
N PRO A 159 0.69 -6.20 22.70
CA PRO A 159 -0.74 -6.16 22.51
C PRO A 159 -1.06 -5.95 21.04
N GLY A 160 -1.78 -6.94 20.50
CA GLY A 160 -2.12 -7.04 19.08
C GLY A 160 -2.90 -5.81 18.62
N TRP A 161 -2.32 -5.03 17.76
CA TRP A 161 -2.80 -3.73 17.42
C TRP A 161 -3.72 -3.76 16.20
N ARG A 162 -4.97 -4.09 16.43
CA ARG A 162 -6.01 -4.18 15.39
C ARG A 162 -6.15 -2.89 14.59
N TRP A 163 -5.98 -1.73 15.21
CA TRP A 163 -6.11 -0.42 14.58
C TRP A 163 -4.97 -0.07 13.60
N ARG A 164 -3.75 -0.52 13.85
CA ARG A 164 -2.64 -0.27 12.93
C ARG A 164 -2.76 -1.04 11.61
N LYS A 165 -3.56 -2.09 11.56
CA LYS A 165 -3.90 -2.78 10.30
C LYS A 165 -4.75 -1.92 9.37
N VAL A 166 -5.50 -0.95 9.91
CA VAL A 166 -6.26 0.03 9.13
C VAL A 166 -5.35 0.87 8.24
N TRP A 167 -4.11 1.13 8.67
CA TRP A 167 -3.11 1.86 7.87
C TRP A 167 -2.63 1.10 6.63
N LYS A 168 -2.95 -0.19 6.49
CA LYS A 168 -2.72 -0.96 5.26
C LYS A 168 -3.79 -0.74 4.21
N LEU A 169 -4.98 -0.30 4.62
CA LEU A 169 -6.10 -0.08 3.72
C LEU A 169 -5.79 0.97 2.62
N PRO A 170 -5.18 2.12 2.92
CA PRO A 170 -4.78 3.07 1.90
C PRO A 170 -3.76 2.52 0.90
N THR A 171 -2.81 1.73 1.39
CA THR A 171 -1.85 1.05 0.52
C THR A 171 -2.59 0.11 -0.45
N PHE A 172 -3.54 -0.67 0.05
CA PHE A 172 -4.37 -1.54 -0.80
C PHE A 172 -5.24 -0.76 -1.78
N ILE A 173 -5.83 0.36 -1.37
CA ILE A 173 -6.63 1.23 -2.25
C ILE A 173 -5.74 1.84 -3.33
N GLN A 174 -4.57 2.34 -2.98
CA GLN A 174 -3.62 2.88 -3.95
C GLN A 174 -3.20 1.82 -4.97
N HIS A 175 -2.92 0.60 -4.53
CA HIS A 175 -2.60 -0.52 -5.41
C HIS A 175 -3.75 -0.87 -6.36
N ALA A 176 -5.00 -0.83 -5.86
CA ALA A 176 -6.17 -1.11 -6.68
C ALA A 176 -6.38 -0.09 -7.79
N LEU A 177 -5.95 1.15 -7.57
CA LEU A 177 -6.20 2.28 -8.47
C LEU A 177 -5.03 2.59 -9.41
N THR A 178 -3.83 2.08 -9.13
CA THR A 178 -2.64 2.32 -9.96
C THR A 178 -2.29 1.07 -10.77
N ARG A 179 -2.47 1.13 -12.09
CA ARG A 179 -1.96 0.11 -13.03
C ARG A 179 -0.47 0.37 -13.29
N TYR A 180 0.39 -0.04 -12.37
CA TYR A 180 1.83 0.00 -12.62
C TYR A 180 2.31 -1.30 -13.28
N PRO A 181 3.40 -1.26 -14.08
CA PRO A 181 4.01 -2.46 -14.60
C PRO A 181 4.43 -3.37 -13.43
N ILE A 182 4.15 -4.64 -13.59
CA ILE A 182 4.44 -5.68 -12.61
C ILE A 182 5.95 -5.86 -12.56
N ILE A 183 6.55 -5.72 -11.39
CA ILE A 183 7.87 -6.29 -11.15
C ILE A 183 7.67 -7.80 -11.14
N GLU A 184 8.36 -8.50 -12.05
CA GLU A 184 8.30 -9.96 -12.13
C GLU A 184 8.51 -10.59 -10.75
N GLY A 185 7.59 -11.46 -10.34
CA GLY A 185 7.57 -12.08 -9.02
C GLY A 185 6.59 -11.48 -8.01
N GLU A 186 6.01 -10.29 -8.24
CA GLU A 186 5.09 -9.61 -7.31
C GLU A 186 3.58 -9.84 -7.60
N HIS A 187 3.21 -10.84 -8.34
CA HIS A 187 1.79 -11.13 -8.66
C HIS A 187 0.88 -11.24 -7.42
N LYS A 188 1.45 -11.40 -6.23
CA LYS A 188 0.73 -11.66 -4.97
C LYS A 188 0.16 -10.41 -4.29
N LEU A 189 0.61 -9.22 -4.66
CA LEU A 189 0.29 -7.98 -3.93
C LEU A 189 -0.53 -6.96 -4.73
N GLN A 190 -0.95 -7.29 -5.96
CA GLN A 190 -1.76 -6.38 -6.75
C GLN A 190 -3.23 -6.43 -6.31
N PRO A 191 -3.78 -5.36 -5.77
CA PRO A 191 -5.19 -5.24 -5.50
C PRO A 191 -5.95 -5.01 -6.82
N SER A 192 -6.19 -6.10 -7.53
CA SER A 192 -7.16 -6.12 -8.62
C SER A 192 -8.58 -6.12 -8.07
N PRO A 193 -9.61 -5.79 -8.86
CA PRO A 193 -11.01 -5.98 -8.46
C PRO A 193 -11.27 -7.42 -7.95
N ARG A 194 -10.59 -8.42 -8.54
CA ARG A 194 -10.60 -9.81 -8.09
C ARG A 194 -10.03 -9.96 -6.68
N PHE A 195 -8.94 -9.25 -6.35
CA PHE A 195 -8.38 -9.27 -5.00
C PHE A 195 -9.38 -8.72 -3.97
N LEU A 196 -9.97 -7.55 -4.22
CA LEU A 196 -10.98 -6.95 -3.33
C LEU A 196 -12.17 -7.87 -3.14
N TRP A 197 -12.69 -8.45 -4.22
CA TRP A 197 -13.75 -9.44 -4.17
C TRP A 197 -13.36 -10.65 -3.32
N CYS A 198 -12.14 -11.17 -3.49
CA CYS A 198 -11.64 -12.28 -2.68
C CYS A 198 -11.53 -11.93 -1.18
N GLN A 199 -11.18 -10.68 -0.83
CA GLN A 199 -11.16 -10.25 0.58
C GLN A 199 -12.58 -10.22 1.18
N VAL A 200 -13.54 -9.66 0.47
CA VAL A 200 -14.96 -9.64 0.88
C VAL A 200 -15.49 -11.07 1.02
N ARG A 201 -15.30 -11.90 -0.03
CA ARG A 201 -15.70 -13.32 -0.05
C ARG A 201 -15.03 -14.11 1.08
N GLY A 202 -13.74 -13.86 1.35
CA GLY A 202 -12.99 -14.51 2.42
C GLY A 202 -13.53 -14.16 3.81
N THR A 203 -13.94 -12.91 4.03
CA THR A 203 -14.55 -12.45 5.27
C THR A 203 -15.93 -13.05 5.47
N TRP A 204 -16.78 -13.02 4.44
CA TRP A 204 -18.10 -13.65 4.48
C TRP A 204 -18.01 -15.16 4.75
N ARG A 205 -17.11 -15.87 4.05
CA ARG A 205 -16.85 -17.29 4.26
C ARG A 205 -16.34 -17.59 5.67
N LEU A 206 -15.58 -16.69 6.30
CA LEU A 206 -15.14 -16.86 7.68
C LEU A 206 -16.34 -17.00 8.64
N TRP A 207 -17.33 -16.13 8.53
CA TRP A 207 -18.52 -16.18 9.35
C TRP A 207 -19.34 -17.44 9.09
N LEU A 208 -19.53 -17.78 7.82
CA LEU A 208 -20.25 -18.98 7.40
C LEU A 208 -19.60 -20.26 7.93
N TYR A 209 -18.28 -20.40 7.75
CA TYR A 209 -17.55 -21.59 8.19
C TYR A 209 -17.43 -21.68 9.71
N ARG A 210 -17.33 -20.57 10.42
CA ARG A 210 -17.37 -20.55 11.87
C ARG A 210 -18.65 -21.21 12.42
N TRP A 211 -19.76 -20.95 11.77
CA TRP A 211 -21.03 -21.51 12.17
C TRP A 211 -21.18 -22.97 11.70
N ARG A 212 -20.95 -23.24 10.41
CA ARG A 212 -21.16 -24.57 9.81
C ARG A 212 -20.24 -25.64 10.37
N GLU A 213 -19.02 -25.31 10.71
CA GLU A 213 -17.99 -26.26 11.10
C GLU A 213 -17.91 -26.49 12.62
N ARG A 214 -18.83 -25.93 13.40
CA ARG A 214 -18.81 -26.06 14.88
C ARG A 214 -18.87 -27.49 15.34
N ALA A 215 -19.80 -28.29 14.81
CA ALA A 215 -19.97 -29.69 15.16
C ALA A 215 -18.76 -30.55 14.79
N LEU A 216 -18.25 -30.38 13.56
CA LEU A 216 -17.03 -31.04 13.09
C LEU A 216 -15.83 -30.76 13.99
N LYS A 217 -15.58 -29.47 14.29
CA LYS A 217 -14.46 -29.06 15.14
C LYS A 217 -14.55 -29.63 16.55
N ARG A 218 -15.76 -29.67 17.12
CA ARG A 218 -15.98 -30.31 18.43
C ARG A 218 -15.65 -31.80 18.37
N ARG A 219 -16.15 -32.52 17.34
CA ARG A 219 -15.86 -33.95 17.15
C ARG A 219 -14.36 -34.23 17.02
N LEU A 220 -13.64 -33.41 16.24
CA LEU A 220 -12.18 -33.53 16.09
C LEU A 220 -11.44 -33.31 17.41
N LEU A 221 -11.87 -32.35 18.23
CA LEU A 221 -11.18 -32.00 19.48
C LEU A 221 -11.48 -32.95 20.63
N GLU A 222 -12.68 -33.57 20.64
CA GLU A 222 -13.18 -34.30 21.80
C GLU A 222 -13.28 -35.84 21.58
N HIS A 223 -13.44 -36.27 20.30
CA HIS A 223 -13.87 -37.67 20.06
C HIS A 223 -13.07 -38.43 19.01
N LEU A 224 -12.25 -37.72 18.18
CA LEU A 224 -11.58 -38.40 17.07
C LEU A 224 -10.07 -38.45 17.26
N SER A 225 -9.49 -39.62 16.95
CA SER A 225 -8.05 -39.76 16.71
C SER A 225 -7.75 -39.28 15.29
N TYR A 226 -6.93 -38.23 15.10
CA TYR A 226 -6.73 -37.67 13.78
C TYR A 226 -5.31 -37.12 13.53
N PHE A 227 -4.92 -37.17 12.26
CA PHE A 227 -3.77 -36.45 11.74
C PHE A 227 -4.19 -35.11 11.13
N LEU A 228 -3.43 -34.08 11.40
CA LEU A 228 -3.70 -32.72 10.94
C LEU A 228 -2.85 -32.37 9.72
N VAL A 229 -3.47 -32.12 8.58
CA VAL A 229 -2.81 -31.65 7.36
C VAL A 229 -3.01 -30.16 7.22
N VAL A 230 -1.94 -29.39 7.23
CA VAL A 230 -2.00 -27.93 7.15
C VAL A 230 -1.73 -27.46 5.73
N LEU A 231 -2.79 -26.96 5.08
CA LEU A 231 -2.67 -26.41 3.73
C LEU A 231 -2.01 -25.02 3.75
N GLN A 232 -1.25 -24.73 2.70
CA GLN A 232 -0.61 -23.45 2.48
C GLN A 232 -1.39 -22.61 1.44
N VAL A 233 -1.00 -21.35 1.28
CA VAL A 233 -1.59 -20.50 0.23
C VAL A 233 -1.20 -21.04 -1.13
N SER A 234 -2.16 -21.19 -2.03
CA SER A 234 -1.95 -21.77 -3.37
C SER A 234 -0.88 -21.06 -4.20
N SER A 235 -0.72 -19.76 -3.97
CA SER A 235 0.28 -18.92 -4.63
C SER A 235 1.60 -18.82 -3.83
N ASP A 236 1.83 -19.68 -2.84
CA ASP A 236 3.09 -19.63 -2.06
C ASP A 236 4.27 -20.11 -2.89
N SER A 237 5.24 -19.21 -3.13
CA SER A 237 6.46 -19.55 -3.87
C SER A 237 7.30 -20.62 -3.16
N GLN A 238 7.13 -20.79 -1.85
CA GLN A 238 7.83 -21.83 -1.09
C GLN A 238 7.37 -23.24 -1.48
N ILE A 239 6.15 -23.40 -1.99
CA ILE A 239 5.68 -24.68 -2.53
C ILE A 239 6.43 -25.01 -3.83
N GLN A 240 6.49 -24.05 -4.75
CA GLN A 240 7.10 -24.26 -6.06
C GLN A 240 8.64 -24.38 -6.00
N LEU A 241 9.29 -23.61 -5.11
CA LEU A 241 10.75 -23.56 -4.99
C LEU A 241 11.31 -24.54 -3.96
N GLY A 242 10.49 -24.97 -3.01
CA GLY A 242 10.93 -25.76 -1.86
C GLY A 242 10.15 -27.07 -1.67
N SER A 243 9.51 -27.63 -2.71
CA SER A 243 8.88 -28.93 -2.60
C SER A 243 8.80 -29.64 -3.96
N PRO A 244 8.55 -30.97 -3.99
CA PRO A 244 8.33 -31.71 -5.22
C PRO A 244 6.95 -31.42 -5.87
N TYR A 245 6.07 -30.71 -5.19
CA TYR A 245 4.70 -30.47 -5.62
C TYR A 245 4.57 -29.23 -6.50
N ARG A 246 3.85 -29.37 -7.62
CA ARG A 246 3.47 -28.22 -8.46
C ARG A 246 2.41 -27.33 -7.82
N GLY A 247 1.67 -27.86 -6.84
CA GLY A 247 0.64 -27.11 -6.10
C GLY A 247 -0.07 -27.95 -5.04
N MET A 248 -1.00 -27.32 -4.31
CA MET A 248 -1.73 -27.96 -3.23
C MET A 248 -2.57 -29.17 -3.67
N HIS A 249 -2.99 -29.25 -4.94
CA HIS A 249 -3.78 -30.37 -5.42
C HIS A 249 -3.01 -31.69 -5.39
N GLU A 250 -1.77 -31.69 -5.89
CA GLU A 250 -0.89 -32.86 -5.88
C GLU A 250 -0.55 -33.29 -4.45
N PHE A 251 -0.25 -32.33 -3.57
CA PHE A 251 -0.01 -32.60 -2.15
C PHE A 251 -1.22 -33.25 -1.47
N ILE A 252 -2.45 -32.73 -1.70
CA ILE A 252 -3.67 -33.29 -1.11
C ILE A 252 -3.90 -34.71 -1.60
N GLU A 253 -3.71 -34.98 -2.89
CA GLU A 253 -3.89 -36.31 -3.47
C GLU A 253 -2.88 -37.32 -2.89
N ASP A 254 -1.61 -36.93 -2.82
CA ASP A 254 -0.54 -37.79 -2.30
C ASP A 254 -0.80 -38.16 -0.82
N VAL A 255 -1.20 -37.18 0.00
CA VAL A 255 -1.52 -37.42 1.41
C VAL A 255 -2.74 -38.32 1.56
N ILE A 256 -3.82 -38.10 0.80
CA ILE A 256 -5.04 -38.93 0.88
C ILE A 256 -4.75 -40.36 0.42
N ARG A 257 -4.00 -40.54 -0.68
CA ARG A 257 -3.64 -41.85 -1.21
C ARG A 257 -2.83 -42.67 -0.18
N SER A 258 -1.77 -42.07 0.38
CA SER A 258 -0.94 -42.72 1.41
C SER A 258 -1.75 -43.03 2.68
N PHE A 259 -2.57 -42.10 3.15
CA PHE A 259 -3.45 -42.33 4.32
C PHE A 259 -4.44 -43.48 4.10
N ALA A 260 -5.09 -43.54 2.95
CA ALA A 260 -6.06 -44.60 2.63
C ALA A 260 -5.39 -45.97 2.62
N ALA A 261 -4.15 -46.06 2.15
CA ALA A 261 -3.43 -47.33 2.03
C ALA A 261 -2.85 -47.82 3.35
N GLN A 262 -2.42 -46.91 4.25
CA GLN A 262 -1.52 -47.31 5.35
C GLN A 262 -2.02 -46.89 6.75
N ALA A 263 -2.96 -45.96 6.87
CA ALA A 263 -3.42 -45.51 8.18
C ALA A 263 -4.37 -46.50 8.83
N HIS A 264 -4.34 -46.57 10.18
CA HIS A 264 -5.25 -47.42 10.92
C HIS A 264 -6.72 -47.05 10.66
N ALA A 265 -7.62 -48.04 10.66
CA ALA A 265 -9.03 -47.84 10.31
C ALA A 265 -9.77 -46.85 11.23
N SER A 266 -9.35 -46.71 12.48
CA SER A 266 -9.91 -45.76 13.46
C SER A 266 -9.38 -44.33 13.32
N ASP A 267 -8.32 -44.11 12.53
CA ASP A 267 -7.75 -42.78 12.37
C ASP A 267 -8.49 -41.93 11.35
N HIS A 268 -8.52 -40.64 11.62
CA HIS A 268 -9.12 -39.65 10.75
C HIS A 268 -8.05 -38.71 10.19
N LEU A 269 -8.34 -38.14 9.04
CA LEU A 269 -7.49 -37.16 8.37
C LEU A 269 -8.21 -35.80 8.31
N ALA A 270 -7.63 -34.75 8.91
CA ALA A 270 -8.25 -33.45 9.04
C ALA A 270 -7.42 -32.39 8.27
N PHE A 271 -7.95 -31.89 7.16
CA PHE A 271 -7.34 -30.81 6.38
C PHE A 271 -7.75 -29.45 6.92
N LYS A 272 -6.77 -28.66 7.34
CA LYS A 272 -6.98 -27.28 7.79
C LYS A 272 -6.63 -26.30 6.67
N HIS A 273 -7.62 -25.57 6.21
CA HIS A 273 -7.47 -24.54 5.18
C HIS A 273 -6.65 -23.35 5.67
N HIS A 274 -5.87 -22.73 4.76
CA HIS A 274 -5.09 -21.56 5.11
C HIS A 274 -5.99 -20.30 5.17
N PRO A 275 -5.95 -19.49 6.25
CA PRO A 275 -6.86 -18.35 6.42
C PRO A 275 -6.79 -17.31 5.28
N ARG A 276 -5.61 -17.09 4.69
CA ARG A 276 -5.42 -16.14 3.59
C ARG A 276 -5.94 -16.67 2.24
N ASP A 277 -6.08 -17.98 2.08
CA ASP A 277 -6.54 -18.60 0.83
C ASP A 277 -8.07 -18.75 0.77
N ARG A 278 -8.76 -18.53 1.89
CA ARG A 278 -10.22 -18.72 2.04
C ARG A 278 -11.06 -17.97 1.00
N GLY A 279 -10.61 -16.82 0.55
CA GLY A 279 -11.28 -16.05 -0.49
C GLY A 279 -10.95 -16.51 -1.91
N TYR A 280 -9.90 -17.29 -2.10
CA TYR A 280 -9.38 -17.66 -3.43
C TYR A 280 -9.78 -19.09 -3.80
N ASN A 281 -9.44 -20.05 -2.97
CA ASN A 281 -9.62 -21.47 -3.24
C ASN A 281 -10.55 -22.15 -2.23
N ASN A 282 -11.06 -23.32 -2.63
CA ASN A 282 -11.76 -24.24 -1.79
C ASN A 282 -11.47 -25.66 -2.29
N TYR A 283 -10.83 -26.45 -1.47
CA TYR A 283 -10.41 -27.80 -1.83
C TYR A 283 -11.44 -28.87 -1.40
N GLY A 284 -12.59 -28.48 -0.85
CA GLY A 284 -13.57 -29.40 -0.29
C GLY A 284 -14.07 -30.44 -1.30
N ARG A 285 -14.40 -29.99 -2.54
CA ARG A 285 -14.84 -30.89 -3.60
C ARG A 285 -13.73 -31.88 -4.03
N LEU A 286 -12.50 -31.42 -4.16
CA LEU A 286 -11.35 -32.27 -4.49
C LEU A 286 -11.14 -33.33 -3.39
N ILE A 287 -11.07 -32.90 -2.13
CA ILE A 287 -10.87 -33.78 -0.97
C ILE A 287 -11.98 -34.82 -0.90
N GLN A 288 -13.24 -34.43 -1.12
CA GLN A 288 -14.38 -35.34 -1.12
C GLN A 288 -14.30 -36.37 -2.26
N LEU A 289 -13.97 -35.94 -3.50
CA LEU A 289 -13.82 -36.83 -4.64
C LEU A 289 -12.68 -37.84 -4.44
N LEU A 290 -11.56 -37.40 -3.88
CA LEU A 290 -10.44 -38.29 -3.56
C LEU A 290 -10.80 -39.23 -2.41
N ALA A 291 -11.49 -38.76 -1.38
CA ALA A 291 -11.95 -39.63 -0.29
C ALA A 291 -12.88 -40.73 -0.82
N MET A 292 -13.82 -40.40 -1.72
CA MET A 292 -14.67 -41.40 -2.40
C MET A 292 -13.86 -42.36 -3.25
N ARG A 293 -12.92 -41.85 -4.05
CA ARG A 293 -12.07 -42.69 -4.91
C ARG A 293 -11.30 -43.73 -4.13
N TYR A 294 -10.88 -43.40 -2.91
CA TYR A 294 -10.10 -44.30 -2.04
C TYR A 294 -10.93 -44.98 -0.93
N GLY A 295 -12.28 -44.84 -0.91
CA GLY A 295 -13.18 -45.51 0.03
C GLY A 295 -13.04 -45.09 1.51
N ILE A 296 -12.70 -43.80 1.76
CA ILE A 296 -12.45 -43.28 3.11
C ILE A 296 -13.27 -42.02 3.43
N GLU A 297 -14.46 -41.83 2.83
CA GLU A 297 -15.27 -40.61 2.94
C GLU A 297 -15.60 -40.24 4.38
N GLY A 298 -15.90 -41.21 5.25
CA GLY A 298 -16.22 -41.01 6.66
C GLY A 298 -15.02 -40.60 7.53
N ARG A 299 -13.79 -40.74 7.00
CA ARG A 299 -12.54 -40.53 7.74
C ARG A 299 -11.80 -39.25 7.36
N VAL A 300 -12.21 -38.55 6.29
CA VAL A 300 -11.54 -37.35 5.82
C VAL A 300 -12.40 -36.13 6.10
N HIS A 301 -11.80 -35.14 6.73
CA HIS A 301 -12.46 -33.91 7.15
C HIS A 301 -11.76 -32.68 6.62
N TYR A 302 -12.51 -31.61 6.28
CA TYR A 302 -11.97 -30.36 5.82
C TYR A 302 -12.62 -29.20 6.54
N PHE A 303 -11.80 -28.27 7.07
CA PHE A 303 -12.29 -27.11 7.79
C PHE A 303 -11.40 -25.87 7.58
N HIS A 304 -11.99 -24.68 7.80
CA HIS A 304 -11.40 -23.41 7.39
C HIS A 304 -10.95 -22.51 8.54
N ASP A 305 -11.49 -22.68 9.74
CA ASP A 305 -11.22 -21.80 10.88
C ASP A 305 -11.10 -22.58 12.19
N GLY A 306 -10.33 -22.02 13.11
CA GLY A 306 -10.11 -22.58 14.45
C GLY A 306 -8.73 -22.24 14.99
N ALA A 307 -8.63 -22.19 16.31
CA ALA A 307 -7.37 -21.95 17.01
C ALA A 307 -6.41 -23.12 16.78
N LEU A 308 -5.36 -22.90 15.98
CA LEU A 308 -4.42 -23.96 15.58
C LEU A 308 -3.84 -24.72 16.79
N SER A 309 -3.50 -24.00 17.87
CA SER A 309 -2.94 -24.60 19.08
C SER A 309 -3.85 -25.64 19.75
N GLN A 310 -5.18 -25.53 19.60
CA GLN A 310 -6.11 -26.53 20.12
C GLN A 310 -5.99 -27.85 19.33
N PHE A 311 -5.97 -27.73 17.98
CA PHE A 311 -5.85 -28.91 17.12
C PHE A 311 -4.46 -29.57 17.23
N LEU A 312 -3.41 -28.78 17.44
CA LEU A 312 -2.06 -29.33 17.65
C LEU A 312 -1.92 -30.13 18.94
N ARG A 313 -2.69 -29.79 19.99
CA ARG A 313 -2.62 -30.54 21.27
C ARG A 313 -3.37 -31.85 21.25
N THR A 314 -4.25 -32.08 20.30
CA THR A 314 -5.13 -33.23 20.25
C THR A 314 -4.86 -34.17 19.07
N CYS A 315 -4.13 -33.72 18.05
CA CYS A 315 -3.81 -34.55 16.90
C CYS A 315 -2.69 -35.57 17.19
N ARG A 316 -2.69 -36.70 16.50
CA ARG A 316 -1.63 -37.72 16.54
C ARG A 316 -0.35 -37.26 15.83
N GLY A 317 -0.49 -36.43 14.82
CA GLY A 317 0.64 -35.93 14.05
C GLY A 317 0.22 -34.84 13.10
N VAL A 318 1.19 -34.10 12.61
CA VAL A 318 1.02 -32.98 11.66
C VAL A 318 1.76 -33.26 10.35
N ILE A 319 1.08 -33.05 9.24
CA ILE A 319 1.67 -33.11 7.91
C ILE A 319 1.63 -31.71 7.28
N THR A 320 2.75 -31.28 6.78
CA THR A 320 2.85 -29.97 6.10
C THR A 320 3.89 -30.03 4.99
N VAL A 321 3.78 -29.14 3.98
CA VAL A 321 4.84 -29.07 2.97
C VAL A 321 6.10 -28.46 3.59
N ASN A 322 6.11 -27.17 3.90
CA ASN A 322 7.24 -26.46 4.51
C ASN A 322 6.76 -25.26 5.36
N SER A 323 5.55 -25.33 5.91
CA SER A 323 4.95 -24.25 6.70
C SER A 323 5.61 -24.09 8.06
N THR A 324 5.70 -22.83 8.53
CA THR A 324 6.07 -22.52 9.94
C THR A 324 5.11 -23.11 10.98
N VAL A 325 3.97 -23.67 10.58
CA VAL A 325 3.10 -24.46 11.45
C VAL A 325 3.82 -25.71 11.97
N GLY A 326 4.75 -26.29 11.19
CA GLY A 326 5.60 -27.38 11.66
C GLY A 326 6.41 -27.01 12.90
N LEU A 327 6.97 -25.79 12.96
CA LEU A 327 7.64 -25.31 14.19
C LEU A 327 6.70 -25.21 15.39
N GLN A 328 5.43 -24.82 15.18
CA GLN A 328 4.44 -24.80 16.24
C GLN A 328 4.08 -26.23 16.68
N ALA A 329 4.02 -27.18 15.76
CA ALA A 329 3.81 -28.58 16.09
C ALA A 329 4.96 -29.15 16.94
N LEU A 330 6.21 -28.90 16.53
CA LEU A 330 7.41 -29.25 17.30
C LEU A 330 7.41 -28.60 18.69
N TYR A 331 6.97 -27.35 18.82
CA TYR A 331 6.84 -26.66 20.10
C TYR A 331 5.88 -27.41 21.05
N HIS A 332 4.77 -27.95 20.53
CA HIS A 332 3.80 -28.75 21.25
C HIS A 332 4.17 -30.24 21.36
N ALA A 333 5.38 -30.61 20.98
CA ALA A 333 5.86 -32.01 20.96
C ALA A 333 5.00 -32.94 20.08
N VAL A 334 4.36 -32.42 19.04
CA VAL A 334 3.55 -33.21 18.12
C VAL A 334 4.45 -33.82 17.04
N PRO A 335 4.32 -35.12 16.74
CA PRO A 335 4.98 -35.73 15.58
C PRO A 335 4.73 -34.94 14.32
N THR A 336 5.78 -34.61 13.60
CA THR A 336 5.68 -33.70 12.44
C THR A 336 6.34 -34.30 11.22
N LYS A 337 5.56 -34.49 10.16
CA LYS A 337 6.03 -34.90 8.83
C LYS A 337 6.11 -33.71 7.91
N VAL A 338 7.28 -33.46 7.36
CA VAL A 338 7.54 -32.41 6.38
C VAL A 338 7.69 -33.03 5.00
N MET A 339 6.94 -32.51 4.02
CA MET A 339 6.92 -33.03 2.65
C MET A 339 7.67 -32.15 1.65
N GLY A 340 8.37 -31.13 2.13
CA GLY A 340 9.18 -30.22 1.34
C GLY A 340 10.47 -29.82 2.06
N HIS A 341 11.18 -28.85 1.51
CA HIS A 341 12.43 -28.35 2.09
C HIS A 341 12.18 -27.22 3.07
N THR A 342 12.70 -27.35 4.28
CA THR A 342 12.70 -26.29 5.28
C THR A 342 13.82 -26.53 6.30
N PHE A 343 14.32 -25.45 6.89
CA PHE A 343 15.47 -25.48 7.82
C PHE A 343 15.23 -26.29 9.11
N TYR A 344 14.00 -26.60 9.46
CA TYR A 344 13.68 -27.42 10.62
C TYR A 344 13.41 -28.91 10.29
N ASN A 345 13.48 -29.30 9.01
CA ASN A 345 13.33 -30.70 8.61
C ASN A 345 14.65 -31.47 8.87
N LEU A 346 14.90 -31.80 10.13
CA LEU A 346 16.15 -32.41 10.59
C LEU A 346 15.88 -33.73 11.30
N PRO A 347 16.80 -34.71 11.18
CA PRO A 347 16.75 -35.94 11.97
C PRO A 347 16.64 -35.64 13.47
N GLY A 348 15.69 -36.27 14.14
CA GLY A 348 15.41 -36.05 15.55
C GLY A 348 14.48 -34.83 15.85
N LEU A 349 14.26 -33.92 14.92
CA LEU A 349 13.23 -32.87 15.05
C LEU A 349 11.93 -33.29 14.38
N THR A 350 11.99 -33.72 13.14
CA THR A 350 10.85 -34.18 12.35
C THR A 350 10.98 -35.66 12.01
N ASP A 351 9.86 -36.28 11.72
CA ASP A 351 9.86 -37.68 11.30
C ASP A 351 10.44 -37.81 9.89
N GLN A 352 11.51 -38.57 9.76
CA GLN A 352 12.24 -38.76 8.50
C GLN A 352 11.76 -39.99 7.72
N LYS A 353 10.94 -40.84 8.31
CA LYS A 353 10.38 -42.03 7.64
C LYS A 353 9.53 -41.63 6.43
N PRO A 354 9.34 -42.48 5.42
CA PRO A 354 8.35 -42.26 4.37
C PRO A 354 6.99 -41.97 4.94
N LEU A 355 6.16 -41.23 4.21
CA LEU A 355 4.80 -40.85 4.67
C LEU A 355 3.96 -42.07 5.03
N ASP A 356 4.10 -43.18 4.28
CA ASP A 356 3.37 -44.42 4.50
C ASP A 356 3.63 -45.04 5.87
N GLN A 357 4.86 -44.92 6.39
CA GLN A 357 5.20 -45.40 7.73
C GLN A 357 4.83 -44.43 8.84
N PHE A 358 4.71 -43.15 8.54
CA PHE A 358 4.34 -42.12 9.51
C PHE A 358 2.97 -42.33 10.13
N TRP A 359 2.03 -42.89 9.40
CA TRP A 359 0.67 -43.12 9.89
C TRP A 359 0.60 -44.13 11.04
N GLN A 360 1.49 -45.13 11.01
CA GLN A 360 1.50 -46.22 11.98
C GLN A 360 2.27 -45.82 13.25
N GLU A 361 3.46 -45.30 13.09
CA GLU A 361 4.36 -44.96 14.19
C GLU A 361 4.92 -43.54 14.06
N PRO A 362 4.14 -42.51 14.29
CA PRO A 362 4.61 -41.13 14.21
C PRO A 362 5.61 -40.83 15.33
N GLN A 363 6.81 -40.39 14.98
CA GLN A 363 7.88 -40.09 15.94
C GLN A 363 7.80 -38.66 16.46
N THR A 364 7.89 -38.48 17.77
CA THR A 364 8.02 -37.18 18.42
C THR A 364 9.44 -36.63 18.30
N SER A 365 9.56 -35.32 18.42
CA SER A 365 10.89 -34.67 18.40
C SER A 365 11.71 -35.00 19.66
N ASP A 366 13.02 -35.16 19.49
CA ASP A 366 13.99 -35.13 20.59
C ASP A 366 13.92 -33.76 21.28
N ARG A 367 13.44 -33.72 22.50
CA ARG A 367 13.18 -32.47 23.24
C ARG A 367 14.45 -31.69 23.57
N PRO A 368 15.54 -32.29 24.06
CA PRO A 368 16.83 -31.61 24.21
C PRO A 368 17.34 -30.98 22.91
N LEU A 369 17.28 -31.70 21.80
CA LEU A 369 17.65 -31.17 20.49
C LEU A 369 16.74 -30.03 20.08
N PHE A 370 15.42 -30.16 20.24
CA PHE A 370 14.46 -29.10 19.92
C PHE A 370 14.73 -27.83 20.74
N TYR A 371 15.07 -27.93 22.01
CA TYR A 371 15.37 -26.77 22.84
C TYR A 371 16.60 -26.02 22.36
N ARG A 372 17.66 -26.72 21.99
CA ARG A 372 18.87 -26.13 21.42
C ARG A 372 18.58 -25.44 20.07
N PHE A 373 17.89 -26.15 19.20
CA PHE A 373 17.46 -25.62 17.90
C PHE A 373 16.60 -24.38 18.06
N TYR A 374 15.57 -24.42 18.91
CA TYR A 374 14.64 -23.31 19.11
C TYR A 374 15.33 -22.09 19.77
N ALA A 375 16.19 -22.32 20.73
CA ALA A 375 16.96 -21.25 21.34
C ALA A 375 17.88 -20.58 20.32
N HIS A 376 18.58 -21.35 19.51
CA HIS A 376 19.42 -20.84 18.42
C HIS A 376 18.59 -20.04 17.41
N LEU A 377 17.46 -20.60 16.95
CA LEU A 377 16.53 -19.90 16.04
C LEU A 377 16.11 -18.54 16.61
N VAL A 378 15.72 -18.49 17.88
CA VAL A 378 15.27 -17.23 18.51
C VAL A 378 16.41 -16.23 18.60
N THR A 379 17.56 -16.65 19.05
CA THR A 379 18.69 -15.74 19.34
C THR A 379 19.42 -15.28 18.09
N SER A 380 19.44 -16.09 17.02
CA SER A 380 20.18 -15.77 15.80
C SER A 380 19.35 -15.09 14.71
N THR A 381 18.02 -15.28 14.71
CA THR A 381 17.20 -14.81 13.58
C THR A 381 15.93 -14.04 13.98
N GLN A 382 15.51 -14.07 15.26
CA GLN A 382 14.22 -13.52 15.65
C GLN A 382 14.37 -12.27 16.51
N VAL A 383 13.71 -11.21 16.11
CA VAL A 383 13.56 -9.98 16.91
C VAL A 383 12.16 -9.96 17.51
N ASN A 384 12.06 -9.83 18.84
CA ASN A 384 10.76 -9.70 19.49
C ASN A 384 10.15 -8.33 19.18
N GLY A 385 9.17 -8.31 18.30
CA GLY A 385 8.55 -7.09 17.79
C GLY A 385 7.51 -7.36 16.71
N ASN A 386 6.96 -6.30 16.14
CA ASN A 386 5.93 -6.40 15.12
C ASN A 386 6.08 -5.30 14.06
N PHE A 387 5.88 -5.62 12.79
CA PHE A 387 5.90 -4.65 11.69
C PHE A 387 4.84 -3.56 11.83
N ASP A 388 3.66 -3.91 12.32
CA ASP A 388 2.54 -2.98 12.54
C ASP A 388 2.53 -2.38 13.95
N GLY A 389 3.33 -2.93 14.87
CA GLY A 389 3.40 -2.60 16.28
C GLY A 389 4.74 -2.00 16.72
N ASP A 390 5.09 -2.29 17.95
CA ASP A 390 6.36 -1.89 18.51
C ASP A 390 7.48 -2.78 17.98
N PHE A 391 8.63 -2.16 17.75
CA PHE A 391 9.82 -2.83 17.30
C PHE A 391 11.03 -2.18 17.99
N PRO A 392 11.94 -2.95 18.56
CA PRO A 392 13.06 -2.44 19.38
C PRO A 392 14.23 -1.98 18.50
N PHE A 393 14.04 -0.92 17.69
CA PHE A 393 15.07 -0.43 16.76
C PHE A 393 16.41 -0.16 17.45
N ARG A 394 16.42 0.46 18.63
CA ARG A 394 17.66 0.83 19.35
C ARG A 394 18.46 -0.38 19.79
N GLN A 395 17.79 -1.45 20.23
CA GLN A 395 18.44 -2.68 20.67
C GLN A 395 18.92 -3.52 19.49
N THR A 396 18.11 -3.56 18.41
CA THR A 396 18.40 -4.36 17.22
C THR A 396 19.47 -3.70 16.34
N PHE A 397 19.49 -2.37 16.26
CA PHE A 397 20.38 -1.60 15.38
C PHE A 397 21.21 -0.60 16.19
N PRO A 398 22.17 -1.07 17.03
CA PRO A 398 23.11 -0.19 17.71
C PRO A 398 23.97 0.56 16.68
N ILE A 399 24.21 1.83 16.94
CA ILE A 399 25.05 2.67 16.08
C ILE A 399 26.51 2.54 16.51
N GLY A 400 27.35 2.18 15.56
CA GLY A 400 28.80 2.04 15.78
C GLY A 400 29.49 3.39 16.08
N PRO A 401 30.64 3.38 16.74
CA PRO A 401 31.36 4.61 17.10
C PRO A 401 31.81 5.40 15.88
N GLU A 402 32.21 4.76 14.81
CA GLU A 402 32.66 5.38 13.55
C GLU A 402 31.52 6.18 12.90
N ALA A 403 30.32 5.60 12.86
CA ALA A 403 29.15 6.26 12.30
C ALA A 403 28.70 7.48 13.14
N ARG A 404 28.96 7.48 14.44
CA ARG A 404 28.68 8.63 15.32
C ARG A 404 29.62 9.81 15.09
N GLN A 405 30.86 9.56 14.70
CA GLN A 405 31.84 10.61 14.40
C GLN A 405 31.57 11.30 13.07
N GLN A 406 31.00 10.61 12.11
CA GLN A 406 30.63 11.14 10.79
C GLN A 406 29.25 11.81 10.77
N ALA A 407 28.45 11.62 11.81
CA ALA A 407 27.17 12.27 11.93
C ALA A 407 27.36 13.77 12.12
N PRO A 408 26.79 14.66 11.28
CA PRO A 408 26.69 16.07 11.61
C PRO A 408 26.02 16.16 12.98
N ALA A 409 26.53 17.02 13.86
CA ALA A 409 25.99 17.20 15.20
C ALA A 409 24.45 17.24 15.12
N PRO A 410 23.72 16.49 15.95
CA PRO A 410 22.27 16.46 15.89
C PRO A 410 21.80 17.92 15.91
N ARG A 411 21.29 18.42 14.82
CA ARG A 411 20.53 19.67 14.85
C ARG A 411 19.43 19.38 15.85
N LEU A 412 19.57 19.95 17.03
CA LEU A 412 18.49 20.04 17.98
C LEU A 412 17.27 20.43 17.16
N PRO A 413 16.16 19.69 17.22
CA PRO A 413 14.95 20.14 16.56
C PRO A 413 14.77 21.58 17.00
N ASP A 414 14.72 22.50 16.03
CA ASP A 414 14.49 23.93 16.26
C ASP A 414 13.52 24.04 17.41
N ALA A 415 13.91 24.79 18.45
CA ALA A 415 13.28 24.85 19.74
C ALA A 415 11.77 24.76 19.56
N ALA A 416 11.20 23.71 20.08
CA ALA A 416 9.83 23.30 19.86
C ALA A 416 8.94 24.52 19.73
N ARG A 417 8.52 24.86 18.52
CA ARG A 417 7.29 25.62 18.39
C ARG A 417 6.28 24.87 19.26
N PRO A 418 5.63 25.51 20.21
CA PRO A 418 4.80 24.84 21.17
C PRO A 418 3.86 23.92 20.38
N VAL A 419 4.03 22.62 20.56
CA VAL A 419 3.07 21.62 20.10
C VAL A 419 1.81 21.93 20.87
N GLY A 420 1.04 22.85 20.29
CA GLY A 420 -0.28 23.16 20.79
C GLY A 420 -0.99 21.82 21.00
N ARG A 421 -1.62 21.66 22.13
CA ARG A 421 -2.46 20.57 22.62
C ARG A 421 -3.29 19.89 21.50
N GLY A 422 -2.67 19.12 20.62
CA GLY A 422 -3.22 18.65 19.34
C GLY A 422 -3.29 17.13 19.16
N GLY A 423 -3.03 16.34 20.20
CA GLY A 423 -3.09 14.87 20.07
C GLY A 423 -4.46 14.34 19.56
N TRP A 424 -5.54 15.00 19.89
CA TRP A 424 -6.90 14.67 19.47
C TRP A 424 -7.34 15.35 18.16
N ALA A 425 -6.68 16.40 17.73
CA ALA A 425 -7.07 17.15 16.54
C ALA A 425 -6.82 16.38 15.23
N VAL A 426 -5.82 15.51 15.16
CA VAL A 426 -5.52 14.70 13.98
C VAL A 426 -6.55 13.58 13.78
N PRO A 427 -6.88 12.74 14.78
CA PRO A 427 -7.92 11.73 14.61
C PRO A 427 -9.30 12.33 14.35
N VAL A 428 -9.66 13.44 15.01
CA VAL A 428 -10.94 14.12 14.75
C VAL A 428 -11.00 14.64 13.33
N ARG A 429 -9.95 15.28 12.82
CA ARG A 429 -9.87 15.73 11.42
C ARG A 429 -9.96 14.56 10.45
N PHE A 430 -9.27 13.46 10.73
CA PHE A 430 -9.32 12.25 9.91
C PHE A 430 -10.74 11.68 9.82
N VAL A 431 -11.40 11.49 10.96
CA VAL A 431 -12.78 10.95 11.01
C VAL A 431 -13.75 11.90 10.32
N SER A 432 -13.68 13.20 10.58
CA SER A 432 -14.52 14.20 9.94
C SER A 432 -14.39 14.19 8.42
N ARG A 433 -13.15 14.12 7.90
CA ARG A 433 -12.90 14.09 6.45
C ARG A 433 -13.29 12.75 5.83
N LEU A 434 -13.14 11.66 6.55
CA LEU A 434 -13.60 10.33 6.11
C LEU A 434 -15.14 10.32 5.98
N LEU A 435 -15.86 10.88 6.94
CA LEU A 435 -17.32 11.03 6.87
C LEU A 435 -17.75 11.91 5.69
N CYS A 436 -17.03 13.01 5.44
CA CYS A 436 -17.25 13.83 4.25
C CYS A 436 -16.98 13.04 2.96
N GLY A 437 -15.94 12.20 2.94
CA GLY A 437 -15.66 11.32 1.80
C GLY A 437 -16.77 10.30 1.54
N VAL A 438 -17.30 9.67 2.58
CA VAL A 438 -18.48 8.79 2.47
C VAL A 438 -19.69 9.54 1.95
N SER A 439 -19.97 10.75 2.48
CA SER A 439 -21.05 11.62 2.02
C SER A 439 -20.91 11.99 0.54
N TYR A 440 -19.67 12.18 0.07
CA TYR A 440 -19.38 12.43 -1.34
C TYR A 440 -19.92 11.32 -2.25
N PHE A 441 -19.65 10.05 -1.91
CA PHE A 441 -20.14 8.91 -2.70
C PHE A 441 -21.67 8.74 -2.62
N LEU A 442 -22.28 9.03 -1.48
CA LEU A 442 -23.73 9.01 -1.34
C LEU A 442 -24.40 10.04 -2.25
N VAL A 443 -23.89 11.28 -2.24
CA VAL A 443 -24.41 12.36 -3.12
C VAL A 443 -24.23 12.00 -4.58
N TYR A 444 -23.09 11.41 -4.94
CA TYR A 444 -22.85 10.93 -6.29
C TYR A 444 -23.87 9.84 -6.70
N GLY A 445 -24.18 8.90 -5.83
CA GLY A 445 -25.23 7.90 -6.07
C GLY A 445 -26.61 8.52 -6.31
N ILE A 446 -26.99 9.52 -5.51
CA ILE A 446 -28.25 10.27 -5.69
C ILE A 446 -28.24 11.03 -7.03
N GLN A 447 -27.10 11.60 -7.41
CA GLN A 447 -26.96 12.28 -8.72
C GLN A 447 -27.15 11.32 -9.88
N LEU A 448 -26.59 10.12 -9.85
CA LEU A 448 -26.79 9.09 -10.87
C LEU A 448 -28.27 8.69 -10.96
N LEU A 449 -28.95 8.56 -9.83
CA LEU A 449 -30.37 8.27 -9.78
C LEU A 449 -31.19 9.43 -10.38
N ALA A 450 -30.87 10.68 -10.07
CA ALA A 450 -31.52 11.85 -10.64
C ALA A 450 -31.35 11.91 -12.18
N LEU A 451 -30.18 11.54 -12.70
CA LEU A 451 -29.92 11.43 -14.13
C LEU A 451 -30.73 10.31 -14.77
N ALA A 452 -30.77 9.12 -14.15
CA ALA A 452 -31.56 7.99 -14.61
C ALA A 452 -33.06 8.33 -14.69
N LEU A 453 -33.55 9.17 -13.77
CA LEU A 453 -34.91 9.67 -13.75
C LEU A 453 -35.14 10.91 -14.66
N GLY A 454 -34.18 11.29 -15.50
CA GLY A 454 -34.27 12.40 -16.43
C GLY A 454 -34.22 13.80 -15.79
N ARG A 455 -33.98 13.91 -14.47
CA ARG A 455 -33.99 15.17 -13.71
C ARG A 455 -32.63 15.90 -13.80
N ARG A 456 -32.26 16.35 -15.01
CA ARG A 456 -30.95 16.98 -15.30
C ARG A 456 -30.63 18.20 -14.43
N GLN A 457 -31.62 19.06 -14.14
CA GLN A 457 -31.37 20.24 -13.28
C GLN A 457 -31.04 19.87 -11.85
N LEU A 458 -31.69 18.82 -11.30
CA LEU A 458 -31.35 18.31 -9.98
C LEU A 458 -29.94 17.73 -9.96
N ALA A 459 -29.58 16.97 -10.99
CA ALA A 459 -28.23 16.41 -11.12
C ALA A 459 -27.15 17.50 -11.19
N ALA A 460 -27.39 18.62 -11.90
CA ALA A 460 -26.47 19.75 -11.94
C ALA A 460 -26.30 20.43 -10.56
N ARG A 461 -27.40 20.61 -9.81
CA ARG A 461 -27.34 21.13 -8.42
C ARG A 461 -26.56 20.19 -7.49
N LEU A 462 -26.76 18.90 -7.62
CA LEU A 462 -26.04 17.89 -6.85
C LEU A 462 -24.54 17.87 -7.19
N LEU A 463 -24.14 18.17 -8.43
CA LEU A 463 -22.73 18.32 -8.79
C LEU A 463 -22.04 19.42 -8.01
N VAL A 464 -22.67 20.60 -7.88
CA VAL A 464 -22.16 21.71 -7.07
C VAL A 464 -21.97 21.27 -5.62
N TRP A 465 -22.97 20.60 -5.05
CA TRP A 465 -22.89 20.10 -3.69
C TRP A 465 -21.81 19.02 -3.51
N THR A 466 -21.69 18.10 -4.46
CA THR A 466 -20.63 17.10 -4.47
C THR A 466 -19.24 17.74 -4.47
N ALA A 467 -19.03 18.79 -5.27
CA ALA A 467 -17.77 19.53 -5.29
C ALA A 467 -17.48 20.23 -3.95
N GLN A 468 -18.48 20.81 -3.30
CA GLN A 468 -18.35 21.43 -1.97
C GLN A 468 -17.99 20.41 -0.89
N VAL A 469 -18.65 19.25 -0.89
CA VAL A 469 -18.33 18.14 0.03
C VAL A 469 -16.90 17.63 -0.23
N GLY A 470 -16.49 17.54 -1.49
CA GLY A 470 -15.13 17.18 -1.87
C GLY A 470 -14.08 18.15 -1.31
N LEU A 471 -14.27 19.44 -1.41
CA LEU A 471 -13.39 20.46 -0.84
C LEU A 471 -13.28 20.33 0.70
N ARG A 472 -14.40 20.11 1.38
CA ARG A 472 -14.41 19.87 2.84
C ARG A 472 -13.69 18.57 3.22
N ALA A 473 -13.90 17.51 2.46
CA ALA A 473 -13.20 16.24 2.65
C ALA A 473 -11.69 16.37 2.51
N LEU A 474 -11.24 17.26 1.63
CA LEU A 474 -9.82 17.59 1.45
C LEU A 474 -9.29 18.59 2.49
N GLY A 475 -10.17 19.14 3.33
CA GLY A 475 -9.81 20.19 4.29
C GLY A 475 -9.36 21.48 3.60
N ILE A 476 -10.02 21.84 2.50
CA ILE A 476 -9.72 23.04 1.71
C ILE A 476 -10.79 24.07 1.96
N THR A 477 -10.37 25.26 2.38
CA THR A 477 -11.21 26.45 2.50
C THR A 477 -10.98 27.31 1.26
N VAL A 478 -12.05 27.77 0.63
CA VAL A 478 -11.97 28.70 -0.50
C VAL A 478 -12.41 30.08 -0.04
N VAL A 479 -11.57 31.07 -0.24
CA VAL A 479 -11.85 32.48 0.00
C VAL A 479 -12.00 33.15 -1.36
N ILE A 480 -13.16 33.73 -1.60
CA ILE A 480 -13.46 34.43 -2.85
C ILE A 480 -13.39 35.92 -2.57
N ASP A 481 -12.51 36.59 -3.30
CA ASP A 481 -12.45 38.06 -3.39
C ASP A 481 -13.09 38.48 -4.71
N ASP A 482 -14.38 38.78 -4.62
CA ASP A 482 -15.23 39.30 -5.72
C ASP A 482 -15.64 40.77 -5.44
N SER A 483 -14.66 41.53 -4.93
CA SER A 483 -14.87 42.97 -4.62
C SER A 483 -15.07 43.82 -5.87
N GLN A 484 -14.88 43.26 -7.05
CA GLN A 484 -15.08 43.93 -8.33
C GLN A 484 -16.59 44.02 -8.67
N PRO A 485 -17.05 45.12 -9.28
CA PRO A 485 -18.44 45.26 -9.70
C PRO A 485 -18.81 44.10 -10.66
N SER A 486 -20.02 43.56 -10.45
CA SER A 486 -20.56 42.52 -11.32
C SER A 486 -20.94 43.11 -12.68
N GLU A 487 -20.61 42.38 -13.72
CA GLU A 487 -21.05 42.76 -15.08
C GLU A 487 -22.57 42.73 -15.21
N PRO A 488 -23.14 43.53 -16.13
CA PRO A 488 -24.58 43.54 -16.35
C PRO A 488 -25.14 42.15 -16.62
N VAL A 489 -26.31 41.86 -16.05
CA VAL A 489 -26.98 40.58 -16.23
C VAL A 489 -27.20 40.28 -17.71
N GLY A 490 -26.77 39.10 -18.19
CA GLY A 490 -26.91 38.73 -19.58
C GLY A 490 -25.72 39.08 -20.49
N THR A 491 -24.62 39.62 -19.91
CA THR A 491 -23.36 39.78 -20.65
C THR A 491 -22.70 38.42 -20.82
N PRO A 492 -22.34 38.00 -22.05
CA PRO A 492 -21.55 36.78 -22.23
C PRO A 492 -20.16 36.99 -21.66
N ILE A 493 -19.67 36.04 -20.86
CA ILE A 493 -18.37 36.17 -20.20
C ILE A 493 -17.53 34.88 -20.39
N VAL A 494 -16.27 35.08 -20.75
CA VAL A 494 -15.24 34.03 -20.73
C VAL A 494 -14.31 34.30 -19.53
N HIS A 495 -14.47 33.48 -18.49
CA HIS A 495 -13.58 33.53 -17.34
C HIS A 495 -12.31 32.73 -17.61
N LEU A 496 -11.17 33.27 -17.23
CA LEU A 496 -9.86 32.61 -17.30
C LEU A 496 -9.32 32.38 -15.89
N TRP A 497 -8.60 31.29 -15.63
CA TRP A 497 -7.91 31.10 -14.35
C TRP A 497 -6.57 30.36 -14.55
N ASN A 498 -5.61 30.57 -13.65
CA ASN A 498 -4.38 29.83 -13.59
C ASN A 498 -4.63 28.40 -13.04
N HIS A 499 -4.63 27.41 -13.90
CA HIS A 499 -4.87 26.03 -13.53
C HIS A 499 -3.57 25.34 -13.05
N GLU A 500 -3.38 25.30 -11.74
CA GLU A 500 -2.13 24.82 -11.11
C GLU A 500 -2.36 23.65 -10.15
N SER A 501 -3.62 23.27 -9.87
CA SER A 501 -3.96 22.16 -8.99
C SER A 501 -5.13 21.32 -9.50
N PRO A 502 -5.11 19.99 -9.31
CA PRO A 502 -6.23 19.11 -9.65
C PRO A 502 -7.52 19.47 -8.93
N VAL A 503 -7.43 20.15 -7.78
CA VAL A 503 -8.59 20.53 -6.98
C VAL A 503 -9.31 21.78 -7.52
N ASP A 504 -8.71 22.50 -8.45
CA ASP A 504 -9.29 23.72 -9.03
C ASP A 504 -10.65 23.45 -9.67
N VAL A 505 -10.83 22.25 -10.24
CA VAL A 505 -12.10 21.86 -10.81
C VAL A 505 -13.19 21.81 -9.72
N LEU A 506 -12.87 21.39 -8.51
CA LEU A 506 -13.81 21.43 -7.39
C LEU A 506 -14.06 22.86 -6.91
N VAL A 507 -13.04 23.73 -6.97
CA VAL A 507 -13.19 25.15 -6.63
C VAL A 507 -14.13 25.85 -7.61
N VAL A 508 -13.90 25.66 -8.90
CA VAL A 508 -14.72 26.25 -9.96
C VAL A 508 -16.18 25.81 -9.85
N GLN A 509 -16.40 24.50 -9.64
CA GLN A 509 -17.74 23.92 -9.57
C GLN A 509 -18.45 24.22 -8.24
N GLY A 510 -17.73 24.10 -7.12
CA GLY A 510 -18.32 24.12 -5.78
C GLY A 510 -18.34 25.50 -5.12
N ALA A 511 -17.33 26.32 -5.34
CA ALA A 511 -17.15 27.59 -4.65
C ALA A 511 -17.59 28.80 -5.51
N LEU A 512 -17.12 28.88 -6.75
CA LEU A 512 -17.43 30.04 -7.60
C LEU A 512 -18.89 30.07 -8.08
N ARG A 513 -19.58 28.91 -8.07
CA ARG A 513 -20.99 28.74 -8.48
C ARG A 513 -21.33 29.41 -9.82
N LEU A 514 -20.36 29.61 -10.67
CA LEU A 514 -20.56 30.19 -11.98
C LEU A 514 -21.41 29.21 -12.80
N PRO A 515 -22.45 29.67 -13.50
CA PRO A 515 -23.23 28.86 -14.42
C PRO A 515 -22.41 28.59 -15.69
N SER A 516 -21.27 27.97 -15.52
CA SER A 516 -20.24 27.87 -16.53
C SER A 516 -20.03 26.44 -16.99
N ILE A 517 -19.93 26.25 -18.28
CA ILE A 517 -19.33 25.06 -18.84
C ILE A 517 -17.82 25.15 -18.62
N THR A 518 -17.32 24.23 -17.83
CA THR A 518 -15.88 24.10 -17.62
C THR A 518 -15.35 23.06 -18.61
N THR A 519 -14.29 23.40 -19.33
CA THR A 519 -13.55 22.40 -20.08
C THR A 519 -12.57 21.74 -19.14
N ALA A 520 -12.79 20.46 -18.85
CA ALA A 520 -11.87 19.65 -18.04
C ALA A 520 -11.11 18.67 -18.91
N SER A 521 -9.86 18.40 -18.58
CA SER A 521 -9.07 17.38 -19.28
C SER A 521 -9.71 16.00 -19.13
N LEU A 522 -9.75 15.22 -20.21
CA LEU A 522 -10.14 13.80 -20.16
C LEU A 522 -9.25 13.00 -19.18
N HIS A 523 -8.05 13.50 -18.88
CA HIS A 523 -7.19 12.93 -17.83
C HIS A 523 -7.89 12.90 -16.46
N LEU A 524 -8.78 13.86 -16.19
CA LEU A 524 -9.62 13.85 -14.99
C LEU A 524 -10.49 12.58 -14.89
N SER A 525 -10.93 12.02 -16.00
CA SER A 525 -11.70 10.77 -16.03
C SER A 525 -10.89 9.56 -15.56
N ARG A 526 -9.56 9.62 -15.61
CA ARG A 526 -8.67 8.58 -15.07
C ARG A 526 -8.40 8.75 -13.59
N ILE A 527 -8.43 9.98 -13.11
CA ILE A 527 -8.10 10.36 -11.72
C ILE A 527 -9.35 10.32 -10.84
N MET A 528 -10.45 10.89 -11.34
CA MET A 528 -11.73 11.02 -10.64
C MET A 528 -12.86 10.64 -11.61
N PRO A 529 -12.98 9.36 -12.01
CA PRO A 529 -13.88 8.93 -13.09
C PRO A 529 -15.35 9.27 -12.80
N TRP A 530 -15.78 9.14 -11.56
CA TRP A 530 -17.14 9.49 -11.14
C TRP A 530 -17.41 10.99 -11.22
N PHE A 531 -16.46 11.85 -10.85
CA PHE A 531 -16.61 13.29 -10.95
C PHE A 531 -16.65 13.75 -12.42
N ALA A 532 -15.75 13.20 -13.25
CA ALA A 532 -15.71 13.48 -14.67
C ALA A 532 -17.01 13.05 -15.37
N ALA A 533 -17.53 11.87 -15.06
CA ALA A 533 -18.81 11.39 -15.57
C ALA A 533 -19.96 12.31 -15.11
N SER A 534 -19.96 12.71 -13.86
CA SER A 534 -20.92 13.65 -13.27
C SER A 534 -20.91 15.00 -13.98
N ALA A 535 -19.71 15.54 -14.21
CA ALA A 535 -19.53 16.80 -14.93
C ALA A 535 -20.00 16.72 -16.38
N ALA A 536 -19.62 15.66 -17.10
CA ALA A 536 -20.06 15.42 -18.48
C ALA A 536 -21.61 15.32 -18.57
N ASN A 537 -22.24 14.60 -17.65
CA ASN A 537 -23.68 14.46 -17.57
C ASN A 537 -24.39 15.77 -17.21
N ALA A 538 -23.74 16.68 -16.47
CA ALA A 538 -24.23 18.02 -16.20
C ALA A 538 -24.00 19.00 -17.37
N GLY A 539 -23.41 18.54 -18.49
CA GLY A 539 -23.19 19.34 -19.69
C GLY A 539 -21.85 20.02 -19.77
N HIS A 540 -20.91 19.68 -18.87
CA HIS A 540 -19.53 20.21 -18.93
C HIS A 540 -18.71 19.50 -20.01
N GLY A 541 -17.90 20.26 -20.77
CA GLY A 541 -17.06 19.71 -21.82
C GLY A 541 -15.84 18.99 -21.25
N LEU A 542 -15.70 17.70 -21.49
CA LEU A 542 -14.45 16.97 -21.27
C LEU A 542 -13.61 17.02 -22.54
N MET A 543 -12.35 17.47 -22.40
CA MET A 543 -11.47 17.72 -23.52
C MET A 543 -10.22 16.86 -23.44
N ASP A 544 -9.94 16.09 -24.49
CA ASP A 544 -8.63 15.51 -24.70
C ASP A 544 -7.77 16.46 -25.54
N HIS A 545 -6.69 16.95 -24.94
CA HIS A 545 -5.77 17.85 -25.64
C HIS A 545 -5.01 17.20 -26.79
N ARG A 546 -4.98 15.86 -26.85
CA ARG A 546 -4.36 15.06 -27.92
C ARG A 546 -5.30 14.78 -29.07
N ASP A 547 -6.61 14.91 -28.85
CA ASP A 547 -7.64 14.66 -29.85
C ASP A 547 -8.31 15.97 -30.30
N GLY A 548 -8.08 16.34 -31.55
CA GLY A 548 -8.65 17.53 -32.17
C GLY A 548 -10.19 17.53 -32.17
N ARG A 549 -10.83 16.38 -32.36
CA ARG A 549 -12.29 16.26 -32.37
C ARG A 549 -12.90 16.52 -31.00
N SER A 550 -12.29 15.96 -29.95
CA SER A 550 -12.69 16.18 -28.55
C SER A 550 -12.59 17.66 -28.20
N ARG A 551 -11.49 18.32 -28.56
CA ARG A 551 -11.29 19.76 -28.37
C ARG A 551 -12.34 20.59 -29.08
N THR A 552 -12.62 20.30 -30.33
CA THR A 552 -13.64 21.02 -31.13
C THR A 552 -15.04 20.85 -30.52
N SER A 553 -15.40 19.66 -30.06
CA SER A 553 -16.68 19.38 -29.39
C SER A 553 -16.84 20.18 -28.09
N ALA A 554 -15.80 20.25 -27.24
CA ALA A 554 -15.83 21.02 -26.01
C ALA A 554 -15.97 22.53 -26.26
N LEU A 555 -15.23 23.07 -27.24
CA LEU A 555 -15.35 24.46 -27.66
C LEU A 555 -16.69 24.79 -28.29
N TYR A 556 -17.30 23.85 -29.03
CA TYR A 556 -18.64 24.01 -29.56
C TYR A 556 -19.69 24.10 -28.43
N GLY A 557 -19.56 23.27 -27.38
CA GLY A 557 -20.40 23.37 -26.18
C GLY A 557 -20.28 24.73 -25.48
N ALA A 558 -19.06 25.22 -25.32
CA ALA A 558 -18.78 26.55 -24.79
C ALA A 558 -19.41 27.68 -25.65
N SER A 559 -19.25 27.57 -26.98
CA SER A 559 -19.84 28.52 -27.94
C SER A 559 -21.37 28.56 -27.85
N ARG A 560 -22.04 27.42 -27.68
CA ARG A 560 -23.51 27.37 -27.49
C ARG A 560 -23.96 28.03 -26.19
N THR A 561 -23.16 27.93 -25.14
CA THR A 561 -23.47 28.58 -23.85
C THR A 561 -23.35 30.11 -23.96
N LEU A 562 -22.29 30.59 -24.58
CA LEU A 562 -22.10 32.04 -24.81
C LEU A 562 -23.18 32.60 -25.73
N ALA A 563 -23.60 31.88 -26.77
CA ALA A 563 -24.71 32.26 -27.64
C ALA A 563 -26.04 32.50 -26.91
N LYS A 564 -26.23 31.83 -25.74
CA LYS A 564 -27.37 32.01 -24.85
C LYS A 564 -27.11 33.07 -23.77
N ARG A 565 -26.15 33.95 -23.98
CA ARG A 565 -25.67 34.94 -23.01
C ARG A 565 -25.28 34.37 -21.66
N GLY A 566 -24.69 33.14 -21.69
CA GLY A 566 -24.14 32.47 -20.52
C GLY A 566 -22.66 32.79 -20.31
N GLN A 567 -22.13 32.21 -19.26
CA GLN A 567 -20.73 32.36 -18.88
C GLN A 567 -19.98 31.04 -19.07
N VAL A 568 -18.71 31.10 -19.43
CA VAL A 568 -17.83 29.95 -19.65
C VAL A 568 -16.52 30.17 -18.92
N MET A 569 -15.99 29.13 -18.30
CA MET A 569 -14.71 29.17 -17.60
C MET A 569 -13.69 28.27 -18.29
N LEU A 570 -12.52 28.82 -18.63
CA LEU A 570 -11.48 28.16 -19.38
C LEU A 570 -10.12 28.36 -18.71
N ALA A 571 -9.33 27.29 -18.66
CA ALA A 571 -7.92 27.40 -18.29
C ALA A 571 -7.07 27.66 -19.56
N PRO A 572 -6.49 28.85 -19.69
CA PRO A 572 -5.78 29.22 -20.90
C PRO A 572 -4.49 28.42 -21.13
N ASN A 573 -3.83 27.91 -20.09
CA ASN A 573 -2.68 27.01 -20.22
C ASN A 573 -3.06 25.60 -20.67
N GLY A 574 -4.32 25.20 -20.54
CA GLY A 574 -4.83 23.92 -21.02
C GLY A 574 -4.29 22.67 -20.35
N SER A 575 -3.37 22.81 -19.40
CA SER A 575 -2.70 21.68 -18.73
C SER A 575 -2.20 22.10 -17.36
N LEU A 576 -2.36 21.21 -16.37
CA LEU A 576 -1.81 21.34 -15.02
C LEU A 576 -0.28 21.43 -14.97
N VAL A 577 0.40 20.92 -16.01
CA VAL A 577 1.85 20.76 -16.06
C VAL A 577 2.55 21.93 -16.71
N THR A 578 1.81 22.64 -17.55
CA THR A 578 2.38 23.76 -18.31
C THR A 578 2.05 25.05 -17.58
N PRO A 579 3.05 25.75 -17.00
CA PRO A 579 2.81 27.02 -16.37
C PRO A 579 2.16 28.00 -17.33
N ILE A 580 1.23 28.82 -16.85
CA ILE A 580 0.45 29.74 -17.69
C ILE A 580 1.34 30.77 -18.40
N HIS A 581 2.47 31.13 -17.80
CA HIS A 581 3.44 32.04 -18.40
C HIS A 581 4.22 31.44 -19.58
N THR A 582 4.19 30.11 -19.78
CA THR A 582 4.92 29.45 -20.87
C THR A 582 4.04 29.12 -22.06
N ARG A 583 2.75 28.86 -21.84
CA ARG A 583 1.82 28.49 -22.92
C ARG A 583 0.41 28.98 -22.64
N VAL A 584 -0.14 29.74 -23.56
CA VAL A 584 -1.52 30.21 -23.53
C VAL A 584 -2.25 29.84 -24.82
N SER A 585 -3.46 29.30 -24.69
CA SER A 585 -4.34 28.99 -25.82
C SER A 585 -5.18 30.20 -26.21
N ALA A 586 -5.25 30.51 -27.49
CA ALA A 586 -6.10 31.57 -28.04
C ALA A 586 -7.59 31.17 -28.12
N SER A 587 -8.00 30.01 -27.63
CA SER A 587 -9.40 29.55 -27.71
C SER A 587 -10.39 30.51 -27.02
N ALA A 588 -9.95 31.14 -25.92
CA ALA A 588 -10.75 32.15 -25.23
C ALA A 588 -10.99 33.39 -26.07
N LEU A 589 -9.95 33.87 -26.75
CA LEU A 589 -10.07 35.02 -27.67
C LEU A 589 -11.03 34.71 -28.82
N LEU A 590 -10.93 33.53 -29.43
CA LEU A 590 -11.81 33.12 -30.52
C LEU A 590 -13.29 33.08 -30.07
N LEU A 591 -13.55 32.53 -28.88
CA LEU A 591 -14.89 32.50 -28.30
C LEU A 591 -15.40 33.89 -27.96
N ALA A 592 -14.56 34.72 -27.34
CA ALA A 592 -14.93 36.09 -26.97
C ALA A 592 -15.29 36.93 -28.21
N ARG A 593 -14.49 36.87 -29.26
CA ARG A 593 -14.76 37.57 -30.54
C ARG A 593 -16.06 37.10 -31.19
N LYS A 594 -16.25 35.80 -31.27
CA LYS A 594 -17.45 35.22 -31.92
C LYS A 594 -18.76 35.60 -31.22
N HIS A 595 -18.73 35.80 -29.92
CA HIS A 595 -19.96 36.06 -29.11
C HIS A 595 -19.97 37.41 -28.45
N HIS A 596 -19.03 38.31 -28.81
CA HIS A 596 -18.87 39.63 -28.15
C HIS A 596 -18.84 39.52 -26.63
N ALA A 597 -18.10 38.47 -26.14
CA ALA A 597 -18.02 38.16 -24.70
C ALA A 597 -16.85 38.89 -24.05
N LEU A 598 -17.05 39.35 -22.82
CA LEU A 598 -15.97 39.86 -22.00
C LEU A 598 -15.02 38.75 -21.54
N ILE A 599 -13.74 39.07 -21.39
CA ILE A 599 -12.75 38.16 -20.84
C ILE A 599 -12.39 38.64 -19.43
N VAL A 600 -12.67 37.84 -18.42
CA VAL A 600 -12.48 38.17 -17.01
C VAL A 600 -11.47 37.20 -16.40
N PRO A 601 -10.30 37.67 -15.91
CA PRO A 601 -9.31 36.79 -15.30
C PRO A 601 -9.64 36.51 -13.83
N TRP A 602 -9.28 35.30 -13.37
CA TRP A 602 -9.27 34.88 -11.97
C TRP A 602 -7.87 34.42 -11.60
N THR A 603 -7.36 34.86 -10.47
CA THR A 603 -6.08 34.39 -9.92
C THR A 603 -6.35 33.52 -8.71
N PHE A 604 -5.86 32.27 -8.75
CA PHE A 604 -5.91 31.33 -7.64
C PHE A 604 -4.54 31.30 -6.96
N THR A 605 -4.52 31.52 -5.66
CA THR A 605 -3.33 31.47 -4.82
C THR A 605 -3.50 30.39 -3.76
N TYR A 606 -2.50 29.53 -3.61
CA TYR A 606 -2.60 28.32 -2.81
C TYR A 606 -1.76 28.43 -1.54
N TYR A 607 -2.39 28.24 -0.37
CA TYR A 607 -1.74 28.22 0.93
C TYR A 607 -1.90 26.85 1.57
N GLY A 608 -0.78 26.21 1.91
CA GLY A 608 -0.77 24.87 2.49
C GLY A 608 -1.21 23.74 1.54
N LEU A 609 -1.21 24.01 0.23
CA LEU A 609 -1.45 23.05 -0.84
C LEU A 609 -0.24 23.03 -1.79
N SER A 610 0.29 21.84 -2.08
CA SER A 610 1.38 21.71 -3.04
C SER A 610 0.86 21.88 -4.47
N THR A 611 1.51 22.73 -5.24
CA THR A 611 1.32 22.89 -6.69
C THR A 611 2.49 22.29 -7.48
N ALA A 612 3.37 21.52 -6.82
CA ALA A 612 4.51 20.91 -7.48
C ALA A 612 4.05 19.91 -8.56
N PRO A 613 4.65 19.93 -9.76
CA PRO A 613 4.27 19.05 -10.86
C PRO A 613 4.25 17.56 -10.49
N GLU A 614 5.11 17.13 -9.59
CA GLU A 614 5.21 15.75 -9.09
C GLU A 614 3.96 15.30 -8.32
N ASP A 615 3.31 16.21 -7.62
CA ASP A 615 2.09 15.94 -6.84
C ASP A 615 0.84 15.97 -7.74
N LEU A 616 0.90 16.67 -8.88
CA LEU A 616 -0.20 16.80 -9.84
C LEU A 616 -0.54 15.47 -10.55
N TYR A 617 0.47 14.63 -10.76
CA TYR A 617 0.28 13.30 -11.35
C TYR A 617 -0.13 12.22 -10.36
N ARG A 618 -0.22 12.56 -9.06
CA ARG A 618 -0.54 11.62 -7.98
C ARG A 618 -1.71 12.11 -7.11
N PRO A 619 -2.89 12.26 -7.68
CA PRO A 619 -4.05 12.88 -6.99
C PRO A 619 -4.49 12.08 -5.75
N LEU A 620 -4.30 10.76 -5.73
CA LEU A 620 -4.58 9.95 -4.54
C LEU A 620 -3.61 10.24 -3.40
N ARG A 621 -2.36 10.58 -3.73
CA ARG A 621 -1.38 11.00 -2.75
C ARG A 621 -1.72 12.38 -2.19
N LEU A 622 -2.18 13.29 -3.04
CA LEU A 622 -2.72 14.59 -2.60
C LEU A 622 -3.93 14.40 -1.70
N LEU A 623 -4.91 13.60 -2.11
CA LEU A 623 -6.07 13.21 -1.30
C LEU A 623 -5.65 12.66 0.06
N TRP A 624 -4.72 11.71 0.07
CA TRP A 624 -4.25 11.07 1.29
C TRP A 624 -3.49 12.04 2.20
N SER A 625 -2.58 12.82 1.65
CA SER A 625 -1.84 13.82 2.41
C SER A 625 -2.79 14.85 3.03
N ARG A 626 -3.91 15.13 2.37
CA ARG A 626 -4.93 16.07 2.86
C ARG A 626 -5.81 15.52 3.97
N LEU A 627 -5.97 14.19 4.11
CA LEU A 627 -6.81 13.62 5.20
C LEU A 627 -6.29 13.94 6.61
N THR A 628 -4.99 14.10 6.78
CA THR A 628 -4.35 14.38 8.08
C THR A 628 -3.71 15.76 8.17
N ALA A 629 -3.47 16.42 7.03
CA ALA A 629 -2.82 17.72 6.97
C ALA A 629 -3.63 18.84 7.63
N PRO A 630 -3.02 19.95 8.01
CA PRO A 630 -3.73 21.18 8.37
C PRO A 630 -4.68 21.65 7.27
N LEU A 631 -5.58 22.56 7.60
CA LEU A 631 -6.43 23.20 6.61
C LEU A 631 -5.56 23.91 5.57
N ALA A 632 -5.94 23.78 4.30
CA ALA A 632 -5.37 24.56 3.21
C ALA A 632 -6.38 25.64 2.79
N THR A 633 -5.89 26.73 2.25
CA THR A 633 -6.74 27.81 1.77
C THR A 633 -6.39 28.11 0.31
N ILE A 634 -7.42 28.27 -0.50
CA ILE A 634 -7.29 28.77 -1.87
C ILE A 634 -7.99 30.13 -1.94
N HIS A 635 -7.21 31.16 -2.25
CA HIS A 635 -7.75 32.48 -2.49
C HIS A 635 -8.03 32.64 -3.98
N CYS A 636 -9.26 32.91 -4.32
CA CYS A 636 -9.75 33.16 -5.67
C CYS A 636 -10.06 34.65 -5.80
N ARG A 637 -9.23 35.38 -6.51
CA ARG A 637 -9.42 36.81 -6.74
C ARG A 637 -9.90 37.04 -8.18
N ARG A 638 -11.02 37.73 -8.31
CA ARG A 638 -11.50 38.18 -9.60
C ARG A 638 -10.77 39.46 -10.02
N GLY A 639 -10.27 39.50 -11.25
CA GLY A 639 -9.73 40.70 -11.89
C GLY A 639 -10.78 41.38 -12.78
N ARG A 640 -10.45 42.54 -13.31
CA ARG A 640 -11.24 43.23 -14.31
C ARG A 640 -10.80 42.85 -15.72
N ALA A 641 -11.69 43.02 -16.71
CA ALA A 641 -11.34 42.83 -18.10
C ALA A 641 -10.17 43.75 -18.53
N GLU A 642 -10.21 45.02 -18.01
CA GLU A 642 -9.21 46.03 -18.30
C GLU A 642 -7.81 45.67 -17.76
N ASP A 643 -7.72 44.89 -16.66
CA ASP A 643 -6.44 44.48 -16.07
C ASP A 643 -5.60 43.61 -17.02
N LEU A 644 -6.23 43.00 -18.01
CA LEU A 644 -5.54 42.26 -19.07
C LEU A 644 -4.83 43.14 -20.09
N GLY A 645 -5.16 44.44 -20.15
CA GLY A 645 -4.58 45.36 -21.13
C GLY A 645 -4.84 44.98 -22.59
N LEU A 646 -5.98 44.30 -22.84
CA LEU A 646 -6.35 43.91 -24.20
C LEU A 646 -6.92 45.09 -24.97
N PRO A 647 -6.50 45.30 -26.25
CA PRO A 647 -7.10 46.30 -27.11
C PRO A 647 -8.61 46.06 -27.25
N GLN A 648 -9.42 47.18 -27.23
CA GLN A 648 -10.89 47.08 -27.37
C GLN A 648 -11.27 46.58 -28.78
N GLU A 649 -10.48 46.89 -29.81
CA GLU A 649 -10.67 46.39 -31.14
C GLU A 649 -9.35 45.83 -31.71
N GLY A 650 -9.41 44.85 -32.59
CA GLY A 650 -8.25 44.38 -33.35
C GLY A 650 -7.23 43.51 -32.62
N CYS A 651 -7.52 43.05 -31.38
CA CYS A 651 -6.59 42.19 -30.60
C CYS A 651 -6.18 40.92 -31.35
N ASP A 652 -4.93 40.86 -31.85
CA ASP A 652 -4.44 39.66 -32.50
C ASP A 652 -4.10 38.54 -31.49
N ARG A 653 -3.76 37.36 -32.04
CA ARG A 653 -3.44 36.21 -31.23
C ARG A 653 -2.19 36.37 -30.37
N GLN A 654 -1.18 37.06 -30.90
CA GLN A 654 0.11 37.23 -30.22
C GLN A 654 -0.03 38.23 -29.08
N THR A 655 -0.67 39.36 -29.31
CA THR A 655 -1.00 40.36 -28.30
C THR A 655 -1.83 39.75 -27.17
N PHE A 656 -2.85 38.94 -27.50
CA PHE A 656 -3.63 38.25 -26.50
C PHE A 656 -2.79 37.31 -25.61
N VAL A 657 -1.94 36.48 -26.22
CA VAL A 657 -1.07 35.56 -25.47
C VAL A 657 -0.12 36.31 -24.56
N GLN A 658 0.52 37.39 -25.06
CA GLN A 658 1.43 38.22 -24.26
C GLN A 658 0.75 38.90 -23.10
N SER A 659 -0.43 39.48 -23.31
CA SER A 659 -1.21 40.14 -22.26
C SER A 659 -1.62 39.15 -21.16
N ILE A 660 -2.11 37.96 -21.49
CA ILE A 660 -2.45 36.95 -20.53
C ILE A 660 -1.24 36.45 -19.74
N GLN A 661 -0.12 36.23 -20.42
CA GLN A 661 1.14 35.83 -19.76
C GLN A 661 1.63 36.91 -18.81
N ALA A 662 1.63 38.19 -19.23
CA ALA A 662 2.05 39.31 -18.42
C ALA A 662 1.15 39.52 -17.19
N TYR A 663 -0.17 39.35 -17.34
CA TYR A 663 -1.12 39.42 -16.22
C TYR A 663 -0.81 38.37 -15.16
N TYR A 664 -0.71 37.12 -15.55
CA TYR A 664 -0.48 36.03 -14.58
C TYR A 664 0.96 36.04 -14.02
N ALA A 665 1.95 36.47 -14.76
CA ALA A 665 3.31 36.67 -14.24
C ALA A 665 3.31 37.71 -13.09
N ARG A 666 2.56 38.81 -13.22
CA ARG A 666 2.42 39.82 -12.18
C ARG A 666 1.59 39.37 -10.97
N THR A 667 0.50 38.65 -11.21
CA THR A 667 -0.47 38.32 -10.17
C THR A 667 -0.14 37.05 -9.40
N THR A 668 0.54 36.08 -10.00
CA THR A 668 0.98 34.82 -9.34
C THR A 668 2.35 34.95 -8.67
N ALA A 669 3.18 35.92 -9.05
CA ALA A 669 4.46 36.21 -8.41
C ALA A 669 4.34 36.87 -7.02
N PHE A 670 3.14 37.38 -6.67
CA PHE A 670 2.89 38.03 -5.37
C PHE A 670 2.73 36.98 -4.26
N ARG A 671 3.85 36.58 -3.65
CA ARG A 671 3.82 35.91 -2.33
C ARG A 671 3.75 37.00 -1.26
N PRO A 672 2.76 36.96 -0.34
CA PRO A 672 2.76 37.89 0.79
C PRO A 672 4.01 37.67 1.64
N PRO A 673 4.62 38.74 2.20
CA PRO A 673 5.78 38.65 3.07
C PRO A 673 5.41 37.84 4.33
N GLY A 674 6.07 36.69 4.53
CA GLY A 674 5.89 35.84 5.73
C GLY A 674 5.66 34.36 5.49
N SER A 675 5.73 33.84 4.27
CA SER A 675 5.64 32.40 3.97
C SER A 675 6.99 31.86 3.47
N SER A 676 8.00 31.78 4.36
CA SER A 676 9.19 30.94 4.16
C SER A 676 9.01 29.60 4.87
#